data_8b2f8c136e68454d3d649ad39282cb0a
#
_entry.id   8b2f8c136e68454d3d649ad39282cb0a
#
_cell.length_a   1.000
_cell.length_b   1.000
_cell.length_c   1.000
_cell.angle_alpha   90.00
_cell.angle_beta   90.00
_cell.angle_gamma   90.00
#
_symmetry.space_group_name_H-M   'P 1'
#
loop_
_entity.id
_entity.type
_entity.pdbx_description
1 polymer ?
#
loop_
_entity_poly.entity_id
_entity_poly.type
_entity_poly.pdbx_seq_one_letter_code
_entity_poly.pdbx_strand_id
1 'polypeptide(L)'
;MADQPPSAQWHTPPGPPAPPAPATTSSTGAIVAAAFVGVGLVALALFWQVAGWLADQVFLQLDVPQPWWIWVVVALVLGLLAGVPSLLLALIPRSPAVRETGRAWLIATGVAVLGGVLRVVPDPQNEAYLFVLALALGVAAFFLRRRPRTAGSVGLAIVAGLVALMPWLVLGSLGGALETLLAVLAAASAGWLASSMLDGPFWAAFGVGAGPAVSVEPPVSAGSGFPVESFPKIRPETVIQLESGGRARRVVVGGLVAGVAFALFAAGLGASGAQLAAMFVLPPLGFAAAALASSRTTGWLVGIAALGPLAFVDPDEVSLFLLGRDIPFWTLVATGGSLAVGLVLALVYGLAVRKTPHKAVAWSLAALVVLASISLYAVSGQPGLHGERLFVVMKEQASLAGLPTTTGPGSGRDARVAAVYQRLVQQADRTQADLRKQLDRWHLSYRPYYLVNGIQVDGGPLVRQWLSARDDVDRVLLDPVLRPLPSEIETHHGPLTSPGTDHWNIDMVGAPTAWAEGVTGSGVVVGSSDSGADGTHPALAANFRGGPDSWYDPWNGTTQPTDHNGHGTHTLATAVGHDGVGVAPGAQWIGCVNLARNMGSPSYYLDCLQFMLAPFPTGGNPFTDGHPDRAPNILTNSWGCPEAEGCDPASLRPAIDALAAAGIAVVVAAGNSGPRCGSITDPPATYASAITVAAVNSDGAVTDFSSRGSSETPGKPDIAAPGEQVLSAMPGGTYEKADGTSMATPHVAGVIALLWSKEPALIGDLTATRQRLTAAARPATTPTSSTDSSGCTPSAYTVGAGIAHFPLTPSR
;
A
#
# COMPACT_ATOMS: atom_id res chain seq x y z
N MET A 1 -19.12 40.38 -108.07
CA MET A 1 -19.74 39.05 -108.21
C MET A 1 -18.63 38.03 -108.05
N ALA A 2 -18.46 37.53 -106.98
CA ALA A 2 -17.68 36.33 -106.72
C ALA A 2 -18.10 35.77 -105.41
N ASP A 3 -18.69 34.57 -105.52
CA ASP A 3 -19.15 33.74 -104.38
C ASP A 3 -18.02 33.34 -103.50
N GLN A 4 -18.23 33.46 -102.22
CA GLN A 4 -17.39 32.81 -101.23
C GLN A 4 -18.03 31.43 -100.87
N PRO A 5 -17.20 30.34 -100.71
CA PRO A 5 -17.69 29.03 -100.33
C PRO A 5 -17.89 28.94 -98.77
N PRO A 6 -18.80 28.09 -98.33
CA PRO A 6 -19.11 27.95 -96.89
C PRO A 6 -18.01 27.26 -96.14
N SER A 7 -17.73 27.75 -94.90
CA SER A 7 -16.76 27.21 -93.94
C SER A 7 -17.17 25.80 -93.41
N ALA A 8 -16.31 24.83 -93.68
CA ALA A 8 -16.47 23.48 -93.08
C ALA A 8 -16.29 23.50 -91.56
N GLN A 9 -17.35 23.10 -90.88
CA GLN A 9 -17.26 22.79 -89.38
C GLN A 9 -16.58 21.46 -89.23
N TRP A 10 -15.37 21.43 -88.56
CA TRP A 10 -14.71 20.24 -88.17
C TRP A 10 -15.34 19.82 -86.82
N HIS A 11 -16.10 18.73 -86.86
CA HIS A 11 -16.49 18.00 -85.63
C HIS A 11 -15.27 17.24 -85.17
N THR A 12 -14.72 17.60 -83.97
CA THR A 12 -13.77 16.81 -83.27
C THR A 12 -14.49 15.57 -82.73
N PRO A 13 -13.96 14.37 -82.94
CA PRO A 13 -14.54 13.13 -82.37
C PRO A 13 -14.55 13.20 -80.82
N PRO A 14 -15.58 12.62 -80.14
CA PRO A 14 -15.62 12.55 -78.73
C PRO A 14 -14.37 11.79 -78.18
N GLY A 15 -13.66 12.43 -77.22
CA GLY A 15 -12.52 11.80 -76.63
C GLY A 15 -12.91 10.47 -75.89
N PRO A 16 -11.96 9.59 -75.73
CA PRO A 16 -12.25 8.29 -75.08
C PRO A 16 -12.87 8.55 -73.65
N PRO A 17 -13.82 7.72 -73.21
CA PRO A 17 -14.44 7.82 -71.88
C PRO A 17 -13.35 7.83 -70.81
N ALA A 18 -13.44 8.79 -69.88
CA ALA A 18 -12.52 8.86 -68.75
C ALA A 18 -12.50 7.51 -68.03
N PRO A 19 -11.33 7.03 -67.63
CA PRO A 19 -11.25 5.78 -66.91
C PRO A 19 -12.15 5.86 -65.66
N PRO A 20 -12.88 4.81 -65.28
CA PRO A 20 -13.73 4.82 -64.11
C PRO A 20 -12.88 5.24 -62.91
N ALA A 21 -13.37 6.19 -62.13
CA ALA A 21 -12.72 6.60 -60.87
C ALA A 21 -12.44 5.35 -60.04
N PRO A 22 -11.21 5.20 -59.50
CA PRO A 22 -10.90 4.00 -58.73
C PRO A 22 -11.95 3.85 -57.65
N ALA A 23 -12.62 2.71 -57.64
CA ALA A 23 -13.61 2.37 -56.64
C ALA A 23 -12.98 2.64 -55.27
N THR A 24 -13.53 3.55 -54.52
CA THR A 24 -13.21 3.76 -53.09
C THR A 24 -13.60 2.52 -52.35
N THR A 25 -12.70 1.48 -52.38
CA THR A 25 -12.85 0.29 -51.57
C THR A 25 -12.93 0.76 -50.14
N SER A 26 -14.09 0.58 -49.56
CA SER A 26 -14.56 1.13 -48.34
C SER A 26 -13.53 0.99 -47.17
N SER A 27 -13.05 2.11 -46.68
CA SER A 27 -12.35 2.21 -45.40
C SER A 27 -13.21 1.75 -44.20
N THR A 28 -14.48 1.46 -44.43
CA THR A 28 -15.48 1.08 -43.42
C THR A 28 -15.07 -0.19 -42.70
N GLY A 29 -14.64 -1.24 -43.42
CA GLY A 29 -14.18 -2.47 -42.80
C GLY A 29 -12.95 -2.28 -41.89
N ALA A 30 -11.99 -1.44 -42.29
CA ALA A 30 -10.82 -1.14 -41.47
C ALA A 30 -11.20 -0.30 -40.23
N ILE A 31 -12.17 0.61 -40.33
CA ILE A 31 -12.66 1.40 -39.19
C ILE A 31 -13.40 0.49 -38.20
N VAL A 32 -14.26 -0.40 -38.68
CA VAL A 32 -14.97 -1.37 -37.85
C VAL A 32 -13.97 -2.30 -37.14
N ALA A 33 -13.00 -2.82 -37.88
CA ALA A 33 -11.93 -3.64 -37.29
C ALA A 33 -11.15 -2.87 -36.22
N ALA A 34 -10.78 -1.62 -36.45
CA ALA A 34 -10.11 -0.79 -35.47
C ALA A 34 -10.97 -0.58 -34.21
N ALA A 35 -12.28 -0.38 -34.36
CA ALA A 35 -13.19 -0.24 -33.20
C ALA A 35 -13.23 -1.51 -32.36
N PHE A 36 -13.39 -2.69 -32.98
CA PHE A 36 -13.39 -3.98 -32.26
C PHE A 36 -12.03 -4.26 -31.59
N VAL A 37 -10.93 -4.00 -32.28
CA VAL A 37 -9.58 -4.12 -31.71
C VAL A 37 -9.43 -3.18 -30.51
N GLY A 38 -9.87 -1.93 -30.61
CA GLY A 38 -9.78 -0.97 -29.51
C GLY A 38 -10.53 -1.41 -28.25
N VAL A 39 -11.77 -1.90 -28.43
CA VAL A 39 -12.56 -2.43 -27.31
C VAL A 39 -11.87 -3.66 -26.71
N GLY A 40 -11.40 -4.58 -27.55
CA GLY A 40 -10.68 -5.77 -27.12
C GLY A 40 -9.38 -5.44 -26.37
N LEU A 41 -8.63 -4.44 -26.82
CA LEU A 41 -7.38 -4.00 -26.16
C LEU A 41 -7.64 -3.42 -24.76
N VAL A 42 -8.68 -2.58 -24.61
CA VAL A 42 -9.03 -2.03 -23.28
C VAL A 42 -9.49 -3.15 -22.35
N ALA A 43 -10.37 -4.02 -22.84
CA ALA A 43 -10.86 -5.15 -22.04
C ALA A 43 -9.71 -6.09 -21.62
N LEU A 44 -8.80 -6.41 -22.54
CA LEU A 44 -7.62 -7.23 -22.28
C LEU A 44 -6.70 -6.56 -21.24
N ALA A 45 -6.41 -5.26 -21.38
CA ALA A 45 -5.55 -4.54 -20.47
C ALA A 45 -6.16 -4.46 -19.06
N LEU A 46 -7.45 -4.15 -18.94
CA LEU A 46 -8.16 -4.13 -17.66
C LEU A 46 -8.16 -5.50 -16.99
N PHE A 47 -8.57 -6.54 -17.74
CA PHE A 47 -8.59 -7.91 -17.22
C PHE A 47 -7.21 -8.30 -16.68
N TRP A 48 -6.17 -8.03 -17.45
CA TRP A 48 -4.81 -8.45 -17.11
C TRP A 48 -4.25 -7.71 -15.90
N GLN A 49 -4.53 -6.41 -15.78
CA GLN A 49 -4.07 -5.63 -14.63
C GLN A 49 -4.85 -5.97 -13.35
N VAL A 50 -6.16 -6.19 -13.46
CA VAL A 50 -6.96 -6.62 -12.30
C VAL A 50 -6.58 -8.04 -11.86
N ALA A 51 -6.46 -8.98 -12.81
CA ALA A 51 -6.05 -10.35 -12.49
C ALA A 51 -4.63 -10.40 -11.90
N GLY A 52 -3.71 -9.55 -12.41
CA GLY A 52 -2.37 -9.41 -11.86
C GLY A 52 -2.38 -8.90 -10.43
N TRP A 53 -3.11 -7.83 -10.16
CA TRP A 53 -3.23 -7.27 -8.81
C TRP A 53 -3.87 -8.28 -7.83
N LEU A 54 -4.92 -8.99 -8.24
CA LEU A 54 -5.52 -10.05 -7.41
C LEU A 54 -4.53 -11.19 -7.13
N ALA A 55 -3.71 -11.56 -8.12
CA ALA A 55 -2.67 -12.56 -7.91
C ALA A 55 -1.62 -12.08 -6.90
N ASP A 56 -1.19 -10.81 -6.98
CA ASP A 56 -0.28 -10.20 -6.00
C ASP A 56 -0.86 -10.30 -4.58
N GLN A 57 -2.15 -9.96 -4.42
CA GLN A 57 -2.82 -10.06 -3.13
C GLN A 57 -2.88 -11.50 -2.59
N VAL A 58 -3.14 -12.47 -3.48
CA VAL A 58 -3.17 -13.90 -3.08
C VAL A 58 -1.79 -14.39 -2.65
N PHE A 59 -0.74 -14.02 -3.38
CA PHE A 59 0.63 -14.40 -3.00
C PHE A 59 1.03 -13.76 -1.66
N LEU A 60 0.69 -12.48 -1.45
CA LEU A 60 0.94 -11.78 -0.20
C LEU A 60 0.21 -12.43 0.98
N GLN A 61 -1.08 -12.73 0.83
CA GLN A 61 -1.87 -13.36 1.90
C GLN A 61 -1.44 -14.80 2.23
N LEU A 62 -0.89 -15.51 1.24
CA LEU A 62 -0.38 -16.87 1.44
C LEU A 62 1.08 -16.89 1.91
N ASP A 63 1.70 -15.73 2.05
CA ASP A 63 3.13 -15.59 2.39
C ASP A 63 4.03 -16.46 1.48
N VAL A 64 3.72 -16.44 0.17
CA VAL A 64 4.46 -17.18 -0.84
C VAL A 64 5.24 -16.21 -1.71
N PRO A 65 6.57 -16.31 -1.77
CA PRO A 65 7.39 -15.44 -2.59
C PRO A 65 7.01 -15.56 -4.06
N GLN A 66 6.73 -14.44 -4.67
CA GLN A 66 6.35 -14.38 -6.08
C GLN A 66 7.56 -14.62 -6.99
N PRO A 67 7.51 -15.58 -7.93
CA PRO A 67 8.59 -15.74 -8.88
C PRO A 67 8.70 -14.54 -9.82
N TRP A 68 9.79 -13.79 -9.75
CA TRP A 68 10.04 -12.56 -10.54
C TRP A 68 9.79 -12.71 -12.05
N TRP A 69 10.04 -13.89 -12.64
CA TRP A 69 9.90 -14.16 -14.08
C TRP A 69 8.43 -14.19 -14.55
N ILE A 70 7.46 -14.38 -13.65
CA ILE A 70 6.03 -14.40 -14.00
C ILE A 70 5.65 -13.10 -14.70
N TRP A 71 6.05 -11.97 -14.14
CA TRP A 71 5.72 -10.65 -14.71
C TRP A 71 6.32 -10.42 -16.08
N VAL A 72 7.53 -10.91 -16.32
CA VAL A 72 8.17 -10.84 -17.64
C VAL A 72 7.36 -11.63 -18.66
N VAL A 73 6.97 -12.88 -18.33
CA VAL A 73 6.16 -13.72 -19.22
C VAL A 73 4.80 -13.08 -19.49
N VAL A 74 4.15 -12.62 -18.44
CA VAL A 74 2.85 -11.92 -18.51
C VAL A 74 2.94 -10.69 -19.41
N ALA A 75 3.94 -9.84 -19.25
CA ALA A 75 4.16 -8.66 -20.06
C ALA A 75 4.40 -9.00 -21.54
N LEU A 76 5.19 -10.05 -21.82
CA LEU A 76 5.44 -10.51 -23.19
C LEU A 76 4.17 -11.06 -23.87
N VAL A 77 3.38 -11.84 -23.16
CA VAL A 77 2.11 -12.36 -23.66
C VAL A 77 1.14 -11.22 -23.97
N LEU A 78 0.99 -10.26 -23.06
CA LEU A 78 0.19 -9.06 -23.29
C LEU A 78 0.72 -8.28 -24.50
N GLY A 79 2.04 -8.13 -24.61
CA GLY A 79 2.71 -7.50 -25.72
C GLY A 79 2.39 -8.14 -27.07
N LEU A 80 2.31 -9.46 -27.14
CA LEU A 80 1.90 -10.19 -28.35
C LEU A 80 0.42 -9.99 -28.64
N LEU A 81 -0.45 -10.21 -27.65
CA LEU A 81 -1.90 -10.13 -27.82
C LEU A 81 -2.38 -8.71 -28.19
N ALA A 82 -1.76 -7.67 -27.64
CA ALA A 82 -2.11 -6.29 -27.94
C ALA A 82 -1.25 -5.68 -29.07
N GLY A 83 0.02 -6.06 -29.17
CA GLY A 83 0.96 -5.51 -30.12
C GLY A 83 0.72 -5.98 -31.54
N VAL A 84 0.42 -7.28 -31.75
CA VAL A 84 0.16 -7.82 -33.10
C VAL A 84 -1.05 -7.14 -33.77
N PRO A 85 -2.24 -7.04 -33.17
CA PRO A 85 -3.36 -6.31 -33.77
C PRO A 85 -3.05 -4.84 -34.02
N SER A 86 -2.35 -4.19 -33.08
CA SER A 86 -1.93 -2.78 -33.24
C SER A 86 -0.96 -2.61 -34.41
N LEU A 87 0.00 -3.52 -34.59
CA LEU A 87 0.95 -3.54 -35.69
C LEU A 87 0.24 -3.75 -37.02
N LEU A 88 -0.70 -4.69 -37.10
CA LEU A 88 -1.48 -4.94 -38.31
C LEU A 88 -2.29 -3.70 -38.69
N LEU A 89 -2.91 -2.99 -37.76
CA LEU A 89 -3.59 -1.72 -38.00
C LEU A 89 -2.62 -0.62 -38.45
N ALA A 90 -1.38 -0.61 -37.99
CA ALA A 90 -0.37 0.36 -38.40
C ALA A 90 0.17 0.14 -39.83
N LEU A 91 0.20 -1.11 -40.31
CA LEU A 91 0.88 -1.47 -41.57
C LEU A 91 -0.09 -1.71 -42.74
N ILE A 92 -1.19 -2.42 -42.52
CA ILE A 92 -2.03 -2.97 -43.59
C ILE A 92 -3.01 -1.92 -44.19
N PRO A 93 -3.78 -1.13 -43.43
CA PRO A 93 -4.80 -0.27 -43.98
C PRO A 93 -4.24 0.90 -44.79
N ARG A 94 -4.95 1.30 -45.84
CA ARG A 94 -4.62 2.47 -46.64
C ARG A 94 -5.03 3.79 -45.98
N SER A 95 -5.96 3.74 -45.02
CA SER A 95 -6.45 4.92 -44.30
C SER A 95 -5.38 5.47 -43.35
N PRO A 96 -4.96 6.75 -43.50
CA PRO A 96 -3.99 7.39 -42.59
C PRO A 96 -4.48 7.38 -41.14
N ALA A 97 -5.78 7.58 -40.90
CA ALA A 97 -6.34 7.56 -39.54
C ALA A 97 -6.19 6.20 -38.86
N VAL A 98 -6.44 5.12 -39.59
CA VAL A 98 -6.29 3.75 -39.03
C VAL A 98 -4.83 3.41 -38.78
N ARG A 99 -3.91 3.82 -39.66
CA ARG A 99 -2.47 3.61 -39.46
C ARG A 99 -1.91 4.37 -38.27
N GLU A 100 -2.30 5.64 -38.08
CA GLU A 100 -1.88 6.43 -36.93
C GLU A 100 -2.54 5.90 -35.61
N THR A 101 -3.76 5.35 -35.69
CA THR A 101 -4.37 4.58 -34.60
C THR A 101 -3.51 3.39 -34.20
N GLY A 102 -3.18 2.53 -35.15
CA GLY A 102 -2.34 1.35 -34.91
C GLY A 102 -0.98 1.72 -34.36
N ARG A 103 -0.33 2.77 -34.91
CA ARG A 103 0.95 3.28 -34.41
C ARG A 103 0.85 3.75 -32.93
N ALA A 104 -0.16 4.55 -32.60
CA ALA A 104 -0.34 5.07 -31.25
C ALA A 104 -0.58 3.92 -30.25
N TRP A 105 -1.43 2.95 -30.60
CA TRP A 105 -1.70 1.79 -29.76
C TRP A 105 -0.50 0.86 -29.63
N LEU A 106 0.31 0.70 -30.68
CA LEU A 106 1.55 -0.07 -30.62
C LEU A 106 2.58 0.54 -29.67
N ILE A 107 2.75 1.88 -29.70
CA ILE A 107 3.64 2.58 -28.76
C ILE A 107 3.11 2.43 -27.32
N ALA A 108 1.80 2.63 -27.12
CA ALA A 108 1.18 2.48 -25.82
C ALA A 108 1.30 1.05 -25.25
N THR A 109 1.13 0.02 -26.12
CA THR A 109 1.39 -1.38 -25.76
C THR A 109 2.84 -1.61 -25.37
N GLY A 110 3.80 -0.97 -26.06
CA GLY A 110 5.21 -1.02 -25.69
C GLY A 110 5.47 -0.49 -24.28
N VAL A 111 4.76 0.57 -23.89
CA VAL A 111 4.83 1.10 -22.51
C VAL A 111 4.21 0.13 -21.49
N ALA A 112 3.06 -0.48 -21.83
CA ALA A 112 2.44 -1.49 -20.97
C ALA A 112 3.37 -2.71 -20.75
N VAL A 113 4.06 -3.17 -21.80
CA VAL A 113 5.07 -4.25 -21.69
C VAL A 113 6.24 -3.81 -20.83
N LEU A 114 6.77 -2.61 -21.06
CA LEU A 114 7.88 -2.07 -20.27
C LEU A 114 7.51 -2.01 -18.79
N GLY A 115 6.36 -1.43 -18.45
CA GLY A 115 5.88 -1.36 -17.05
C GLY A 115 5.68 -2.74 -16.44
N GLY A 116 5.12 -3.69 -17.21
CA GLY A 116 4.98 -5.08 -16.77
C GLY A 116 6.34 -5.75 -16.49
N VAL A 117 7.36 -5.50 -17.31
CA VAL A 117 8.72 -6.01 -17.07
C VAL A 117 9.36 -5.35 -15.84
N LEU A 118 9.12 -4.05 -15.63
CA LEU A 118 9.66 -3.31 -14.48
C LEU A 118 9.09 -3.78 -13.13
N ARG A 119 7.99 -4.53 -13.11
CA ARG A 119 7.47 -5.18 -11.89
C ARG A 119 8.42 -6.26 -11.31
N VAL A 120 9.52 -6.52 -11.97
CA VAL A 120 10.64 -7.30 -11.39
C VAL A 120 11.35 -6.53 -10.27
N VAL A 121 11.28 -5.19 -10.27
CA VAL A 121 11.76 -4.37 -9.16
C VAL A 121 10.82 -4.56 -7.98
N PRO A 122 11.32 -4.99 -6.81
CA PRO A 122 10.48 -5.19 -5.64
C PRO A 122 9.75 -3.92 -5.19
N ASP A 123 8.54 -4.06 -4.69
CA ASP A 123 7.70 -2.94 -4.23
C ASP A 123 8.40 -2.04 -3.20
N PRO A 124 9.17 -2.57 -2.21
CA PRO A 124 9.93 -1.73 -1.26
C PRO A 124 11.03 -0.87 -1.90
N GLN A 125 11.14 -0.86 -3.23
CA GLN A 125 12.11 -0.07 -3.98
C GLN A 125 11.42 0.85 -5.00
N ASN A 126 10.32 1.48 -4.59
CA ASN A 126 9.53 2.35 -5.48
C ASN A 126 10.36 3.45 -6.14
N GLU A 127 11.36 4.02 -5.45
CA GLU A 127 12.27 5.00 -6.04
C GLU A 127 13.10 4.41 -7.18
N ALA A 128 13.60 3.19 -7.03
CA ALA A 128 14.32 2.50 -8.09
C ALA A 128 13.41 2.26 -9.31
N TYR A 129 12.17 1.82 -9.05
CA TYR A 129 11.15 1.66 -10.07
C TYR A 129 10.86 2.97 -10.82
N LEU A 130 10.57 4.05 -10.09
CA LEU A 130 10.27 5.37 -10.66
C LEU A 130 11.47 5.93 -11.45
N PHE A 131 12.70 5.74 -10.97
CA PHE A 131 13.91 6.16 -11.68
C PHE A 131 14.05 5.43 -13.02
N VAL A 132 13.92 4.11 -13.02
CA VAL A 132 14.05 3.31 -14.25
C VAL A 132 12.90 3.61 -15.21
N LEU A 133 11.68 3.78 -14.70
CA LEU A 133 10.52 4.18 -15.48
C LEU A 133 10.75 5.55 -16.15
N ALA A 134 11.18 6.56 -15.37
CA ALA A 134 11.47 7.90 -15.89
C ALA A 134 12.51 7.87 -17.01
N LEU A 135 13.60 7.13 -16.80
CA LEU A 135 14.68 6.98 -17.77
C LEU A 135 14.19 6.28 -19.05
N ALA A 136 13.51 5.15 -18.91
CA ALA A 136 13.04 4.35 -20.04
C ALA A 136 12.01 5.10 -20.88
N LEU A 137 11.04 5.76 -20.24
CA LEU A 137 10.05 6.60 -20.93
C LEU A 137 10.71 7.82 -21.61
N GLY A 138 11.68 8.46 -20.94
CA GLY A 138 12.43 9.57 -21.50
C GLY A 138 13.25 9.17 -22.71
N VAL A 139 13.95 8.03 -22.66
CA VAL A 139 14.70 7.48 -23.80
C VAL A 139 13.76 7.12 -24.95
N ALA A 140 12.64 6.45 -24.69
CA ALA A 140 11.64 6.15 -25.71
C ALA A 140 11.08 7.43 -26.35
N ALA A 141 10.76 8.45 -25.55
CA ALA A 141 10.30 9.74 -26.05
C ALA A 141 11.35 10.43 -26.94
N PHE A 142 12.64 10.35 -26.57
CA PHE A 142 13.72 10.91 -27.35
C PHE A 142 13.82 10.29 -28.76
N PHE A 143 13.76 8.97 -28.87
CA PHE A 143 13.87 8.28 -30.15
C PHE A 143 12.59 8.38 -30.99
N LEU A 144 11.43 8.43 -30.36
CA LEU A 144 10.13 8.49 -31.04
C LEU A 144 9.71 9.94 -31.38
N ARG A 145 10.45 10.95 -30.94
CA ARG A 145 10.12 12.36 -31.18
C ARG A 145 10.05 12.70 -32.66
N ARG A 146 8.94 13.31 -33.06
CA ARG A 146 8.78 13.97 -34.36
C ARG A 146 8.72 15.48 -34.13
N ARG A 147 9.14 16.28 -35.09
CA ARG A 147 9.12 17.75 -34.92
C ARG A 147 7.69 18.25 -34.74
N PRO A 148 7.39 19.01 -33.68
CA PRO A 148 6.05 19.52 -33.44
C PRO A 148 5.68 20.56 -34.51
N ARG A 149 4.52 20.40 -35.15
CA ARG A 149 4.04 21.30 -36.23
C ARG A 149 2.86 22.19 -35.83
N THR A 150 2.26 22.02 -34.65
CA THR A 150 1.04 22.74 -34.27
C THR A 150 1.19 23.54 -33.01
N ALA A 151 0.76 24.79 -33.01
CA ALA A 151 0.62 25.62 -31.83
C ALA A 151 -0.68 25.23 -31.10
N GLY A 152 -0.59 24.82 -29.85
CA GLY A 152 -1.74 24.58 -28.98
C GLY A 152 -1.67 25.48 -27.74
N SER A 153 -2.78 25.64 -27.02
CA SER A 153 -2.83 26.39 -25.77
C SER A 153 -2.31 25.53 -24.62
N VAL A 154 -1.01 25.62 -24.32
CA VAL A 154 -0.37 24.92 -23.19
C VAL A 154 -1.04 25.28 -21.86
N GLY A 155 -1.41 26.54 -21.63
CA GLY A 155 -2.11 26.96 -20.41
C GLY A 155 -3.41 26.18 -20.18
N LEU A 156 -4.21 25.94 -21.22
CA LEU A 156 -5.43 25.12 -21.08
C LEU A 156 -5.11 23.63 -20.79
N ALA A 157 -4.02 23.10 -21.31
CA ALA A 157 -3.61 21.74 -21.00
C ALA A 157 -3.18 21.59 -19.54
N ILE A 158 -2.43 22.59 -19.01
CA ILE A 158 -2.05 22.65 -17.60
C ILE A 158 -3.31 22.73 -16.72
N VAL A 159 -4.27 23.60 -17.06
CA VAL A 159 -5.54 23.69 -16.33
C VAL A 159 -6.25 22.34 -16.28
N ALA A 160 -6.40 21.65 -17.40
CA ALA A 160 -7.08 20.37 -17.46
C ALA A 160 -6.34 19.30 -16.65
N GLY A 161 -5.01 19.26 -16.76
CA GLY A 161 -4.18 18.33 -15.99
C GLY A 161 -4.29 18.55 -14.48
N LEU A 162 -4.18 19.79 -14.02
CA LEU A 162 -4.29 20.15 -12.61
C LEU A 162 -5.69 19.89 -12.03
N VAL A 163 -6.73 20.19 -12.80
CA VAL A 163 -8.11 19.89 -12.38
C VAL A 163 -8.33 18.39 -12.27
N ALA A 164 -7.76 17.57 -13.15
CA ALA A 164 -7.78 16.12 -13.04
C ALA A 164 -6.96 15.60 -11.84
N LEU A 165 -5.94 16.34 -11.40
CA LEU A 165 -5.10 16.04 -10.25
C LEU A 165 -5.76 16.39 -8.90
N MET A 166 -6.76 17.30 -8.87
CA MET A 166 -7.35 17.81 -7.62
C MET A 166 -7.81 16.74 -6.63
N PRO A 167 -8.49 15.66 -7.02
CA PRO A 167 -8.89 14.62 -6.07
C PRO A 167 -7.70 14.01 -5.30
N TRP A 168 -6.56 13.85 -5.95
CA TRP A 168 -5.32 13.37 -5.33
C TRP A 168 -4.73 14.38 -4.36
N LEU A 169 -4.84 15.68 -4.66
CA LEU A 169 -4.37 16.74 -3.75
C LEU A 169 -5.18 16.83 -2.46
N VAL A 170 -6.44 16.40 -2.47
CA VAL A 170 -7.31 16.40 -1.29
C VAL A 170 -7.20 15.12 -0.48
N LEU A 171 -7.11 13.98 -1.17
CA LEU A 171 -7.26 12.66 -0.56
C LEU A 171 -5.94 11.90 -0.41
N GLY A 172 -4.90 12.33 -1.14
CA GLY A 172 -3.62 11.65 -1.17
C GLY A 172 -2.55 12.34 -0.32
N SER A 173 -1.50 11.61 -0.06
CA SER A 173 -0.29 12.04 0.64
C SER A 173 0.93 11.82 -0.26
N LEU A 174 1.88 12.76 -0.25
CA LEU A 174 3.13 12.60 -1.00
C LEU A 174 4.08 11.66 -0.25
N GLY A 175 4.83 10.84 -0.98
CA GLY A 175 5.93 10.08 -0.45
C GLY A 175 7.14 10.93 -0.07
N GLY A 176 8.30 10.29 0.14
CA GLY A 176 9.55 10.98 0.44
C GLY A 176 9.98 12.00 -0.62
N ALA A 177 10.91 12.85 -0.27
CA ALA A 177 11.38 13.90 -1.20
C ALA A 177 11.99 13.32 -2.48
N LEU A 178 12.75 12.24 -2.37
CA LEU A 178 13.34 11.56 -3.53
C LEU A 178 12.26 10.87 -4.35
N GLU A 179 11.36 10.14 -3.73
CA GLU A 179 10.22 9.49 -4.37
C GLU A 179 9.37 10.50 -5.14
N THR A 180 8.97 11.60 -4.48
CA THR A 180 8.20 12.69 -5.11
C THR A 180 8.93 13.28 -6.32
N LEU A 181 10.24 13.52 -6.21
CA LEU A 181 11.05 14.01 -7.33
C LEU A 181 11.05 13.03 -8.51
N LEU A 182 11.26 11.76 -8.23
CA LEU A 182 11.29 10.71 -9.25
C LEU A 182 9.92 10.49 -9.89
N ALA A 183 8.83 10.59 -9.10
CA ALA A 183 7.47 10.57 -9.62
C ALA A 183 7.20 11.75 -10.58
N VAL A 184 7.67 12.96 -10.23
CA VAL A 184 7.60 14.12 -11.13
C VAL A 184 8.40 13.88 -12.40
N LEU A 185 9.60 13.32 -12.33
CA LEU A 185 10.41 12.98 -13.51
C LEU A 185 9.76 11.90 -14.36
N ALA A 186 9.19 10.85 -13.75
CA ALA A 186 8.46 9.80 -14.43
C ALA A 186 7.21 10.36 -15.14
N ALA A 187 6.43 11.19 -14.46
CA ALA A 187 5.26 11.86 -15.01
C ALA A 187 5.62 12.81 -16.16
N ALA A 188 6.71 13.58 -16.04
CA ALA A 188 7.21 14.43 -17.10
C ALA A 188 7.66 13.61 -18.32
N SER A 189 8.37 12.50 -18.10
CA SER A 189 8.79 11.56 -19.16
C SER A 189 7.60 10.89 -19.84
N ALA A 190 6.58 10.49 -19.05
CA ALA A 190 5.32 9.97 -19.54
C ALA A 190 4.60 11.00 -20.44
N GLY A 191 4.51 12.24 -19.99
CA GLY A 191 3.97 13.34 -20.78
C GLY A 191 4.75 13.56 -22.08
N TRP A 192 6.08 13.54 -22.02
CA TRP A 192 6.92 13.68 -23.22
C TRP A 192 6.69 12.54 -24.20
N LEU A 193 6.62 11.30 -23.73
CA LEU A 193 6.33 10.16 -24.60
C LEU A 193 4.91 10.20 -25.18
N ALA A 194 3.91 10.58 -24.38
CA ALA A 194 2.54 10.80 -24.87
C ALA A 194 2.48 11.87 -25.96
N SER A 195 3.30 12.94 -25.86
CA SER A 195 3.43 13.96 -26.90
C SER A 195 4.03 13.45 -28.20
N SER A 196 4.86 12.41 -28.12
CA SER A 196 5.49 11.75 -29.29
C SER A 196 4.57 10.67 -29.87
N MET A 197 3.74 10.06 -29.06
CA MET A 197 2.73 9.08 -29.47
C MET A 197 1.57 9.74 -30.21
N LEU A 198 0.99 10.82 -29.67
CA LEU A 198 -0.13 11.58 -30.23
C LEU A 198 0.38 12.90 -30.81
N ASP A 199 1.20 12.80 -31.82
CA ASP A 199 1.87 13.92 -32.48
C ASP A 199 1.00 14.67 -33.50
N GLY A 200 1.61 15.64 -34.22
CA GLY A 200 0.94 16.39 -35.24
C GLY A 200 0.30 15.55 -36.36
N PRO A 201 1.00 14.59 -36.98
CA PRO A 201 0.44 13.64 -37.94
C PRO A 201 -0.77 12.87 -37.41
N PHE A 202 -0.72 12.39 -36.16
CA PHE A 202 -1.85 11.72 -35.51
C PHE A 202 -3.10 12.61 -35.50
N TRP A 203 -3.01 13.83 -34.97
CA TRP A 203 -4.16 14.74 -34.90
C TRP A 203 -4.65 15.20 -36.28
N ALA A 204 -3.75 15.37 -37.23
CA ALA A 204 -4.09 15.71 -38.61
C ALA A 204 -4.91 14.61 -39.29
N ALA A 205 -4.62 13.35 -39.01
CA ALA A 205 -5.34 12.21 -39.62
C ALA A 205 -6.84 12.17 -39.25
N PHE A 206 -7.24 12.77 -38.13
CA PHE A 206 -8.63 12.89 -37.71
C PHE A 206 -9.28 14.23 -38.04
N GLY A 207 -8.49 15.24 -38.38
CA GLY A 207 -8.96 16.65 -38.58
C GLY A 207 -9.37 17.02 -39.98
N VAL A 208 -8.97 16.28 -41.02
CA VAL A 208 -9.26 16.59 -42.41
C VAL A 208 -10.38 15.70 -42.94
N GLY A 209 -11.53 16.29 -43.27
CA GLY A 209 -12.50 15.64 -44.17
C GLY A 209 -11.82 15.41 -45.50
N ALA A 210 -11.95 14.22 -46.09
CA ALA A 210 -11.47 13.91 -47.44
C ALA A 210 -12.29 14.72 -48.49
N GLY A 211 -12.00 16.03 -48.59
CA GLY A 211 -12.35 16.79 -49.75
C GLY A 211 -11.14 16.81 -50.70
N PRO A 212 -11.34 16.81 -52.01
CA PRO A 212 -10.22 16.87 -52.92
C PRO A 212 -9.38 18.11 -52.62
N ALA A 213 -8.07 17.94 -52.55
CA ALA A 213 -7.13 19.03 -52.45
C ALA A 213 -7.35 19.97 -53.67
N VAL A 214 -7.94 21.12 -53.43
CA VAL A 214 -7.92 22.20 -54.41
C VAL A 214 -6.49 22.72 -54.40
N SER A 215 -5.70 22.26 -55.37
CA SER A 215 -4.40 22.84 -55.68
C SER A 215 -4.61 24.26 -56.12
N VAL A 216 -4.38 25.22 -55.25
CA VAL A 216 -4.23 26.62 -55.66
C VAL A 216 -2.85 26.73 -56.30
N GLU A 217 -2.78 26.69 -57.60
CA GLU A 217 -1.56 27.09 -58.29
C GLU A 217 -1.25 28.56 -57.95
N PRO A 218 -0.01 28.93 -57.72
CA PRO A 218 0.37 30.30 -57.45
C PRO A 218 0.04 31.11 -58.72
N PRO A 219 -0.41 32.37 -58.61
CA PRO A 219 -0.74 33.19 -59.82
C PRO A 219 0.48 33.36 -60.70
N VAL A 220 0.42 32.80 -61.90
CA VAL A 220 1.37 33.12 -62.99
C VAL A 220 1.25 34.61 -63.27
N SER A 221 2.34 35.35 -63.25
CA SER A 221 2.46 36.74 -63.51
C SER A 221 1.84 37.04 -64.93
N ALA A 222 0.73 37.76 -64.93
CA ALA A 222 0.01 38.07 -66.11
C ALA A 222 0.72 39.15 -66.98
N GLY A 223 1.11 38.71 -68.12
CA GLY A 223 1.19 39.60 -69.26
C GLY A 223 -0.08 39.43 -70.10
N SER A 224 -0.75 40.57 -70.37
CA SER A 224 -1.75 40.84 -71.40
C SER A 224 -3.17 40.22 -71.28
N GLY A 225 -4.12 41.07 -70.92
CA GLY A 225 -5.41 41.42 -71.60
C GLY A 225 -6.38 40.25 -71.92
N PHE A 226 -7.03 39.61 -70.98
CA PHE A 226 -8.32 38.91 -71.16
C PHE A 226 -9.23 39.16 -69.96
N PRO A 227 -10.58 39.24 -70.16
CA PRO A 227 -11.51 39.54 -69.06
C PRO A 227 -11.56 38.33 -68.08
N VAL A 228 -11.42 38.65 -66.80
CA VAL A 228 -11.52 37.66 -65.66
C VAL A 228 -12.98 37.30 -65.54
N GLU A 229 -13.39 36.11 -65.97
CA GLU A 229 -14.63 35.49 -65.54
C GLU A 229 -14.56 35.24 -63.98
N SER A 230 -15.61 35.73 -63.31
CA SER A 230 -15.71 35.68 -61.86
C SER A 230 -15.72 34.23 -61.31
N PHE A 231 -14.67 33.84 -60.60
CA PHE A 231 -14.67 32.56 -59.79
C PHE A 231 -15.84 32.57 -58.83
N PRO A 232 -16.54 31.45 -58.65
CA PRO A 232 -17.61 31.37 -57.71
C PRO A 232 -17.03 31.61 -56.28
N LYS A 233 -17.49 32.66 -55.60
CA LYS A 233 -17.18 32.99 -54.27
C LYS A 233 -17.67 31.81 -53.38
N ILE A 234 -16.74 31.04 -52.82
CA ILE A 234 -17.08 30.04 -51.80
C ILE A 234 -17.77 30.79 -50.67
N ARG A 235 -19.03 30.45 -50.40
CA ARG A 235 -19.80 31.10 -49.34
C ARG A 235 -19.13 30.83 -48.00
N PRO A 236 -18.99 31.83 -47.11
CA PRO A 236 -18.41 31.65 -45.78
C PRO A 236 -19.05 30.53 -44.98
N GLU A 237 -20.36 30.29 -45.20
CA GLU A 237 -21.13 29.21 -44.56
C GLU A 237 -20.61 27.78 -44.87
N THR A 238 -20.11 27.58 -46.12
CA THR A 238 -19.58 26.29 -46.58
C THR A 238 -18.22 26.00 -45.91
N VAL A 239 -17.40 27.01 -45.69
CA VAL A 239 -16.12 26.89 -44.97
C VAL A 239 -16.37 26.59 -43.48
N ILE A 240 -17.36 27.23 -42.86
CA ILE A 240 -17.74 27.02 -41.47
C ILE A 240 -18.29 25.59 -41.23
N GLN A 241 -19.10 25.07 -42.19
CA GLN A 241 -19.62 23.67 -42.07
C GLN A 241 -18.53 22.62 -42.23
N LEU A 242 -17.56 22.84 -43.16
CA LEU A 242 -16.41 21.93 -43.33
C LEU A 242 -15.47 21.93 -42.14
N GLU A 243 -15.21 23.09 -41.54
CA GLU A 243 -14.39 23.18 -40.29
C GLU A 243 -15.09 22.56 -39.08
N SER A 244 -16.40 22.75 -38.95
CA SER A 244 -17.17 22.19 -37.83
C SER A 244 -17.27 20.64 -37.87
N GLY A 245 -17.46 20.06 -39.05
CA GLY A 245 -17.49 18.61 -39.24
C GLY A 245 -16.14 17.96 -38.99
N GLY A 246 -15.05 18.56 -39.42
CA GLY A 246 -13.69 18.08 -39.18
C GLY A 246 -13.31 18.10 -37.68
N ARG A 247 -13.75 19.14 -36.97
CA ARG A 247 -13.53 19.24 -35.51
C ARG A 247 -14.31 18.18 -34.73
N ALA A 248 -15.62 18.03 -35.00
CA ALA A 248 -16.44 17.04 -34.27
C ALA A 248 -15.86 15.63 -34.44
N ARG A 249 -15.48 15.26 -35.68
CA ARG A 249 -14.82 13.97 -35.93
C ARG A 249 -13.52 13.81 -35.16
N ARG A 250 -12.65 14.83 -35.10
CA ARG A 250 -11.40 14.78 -34.34
C ARG A 250 -11.65 14.60 -32.85
N VAL A 251 -12.58 15.37 -32.27
CA VAL A 251 -12.88 15.30 -30.85
C VAL A 251 -13.47 13.95 -30.48
N VAL A 252 -14.46 13.46 -31.25
CA VAL A 252 -15.14 12.19 -30.89
C VAL A 252 -14.27 10.99 -31.26
N VAL A 253 -13.90 10.85 -32.54
CA VAL A 253 -13.16 9.66 -32.99
C VAL A 253 -11.70 9.71 -32.53
N GLY A 254 -11.02 10.84 -32.71
CA GLY A 254 -9.65 11.02 -32.25
C GLY A 254 -9.54 10.94 -30.73
N GLY A 255 -10.55 11.44 -30.00
CA GLY A 255 -10.63 11.35 -28.54
C GLY A 255 -10.79 9.92 -28.04
N LEU A 256 -11.67 9.13 -28.67
CA LEU A 256 -11.83 7.70 -28.36
C LEU A 256 -10.53 6.92 -28.63
N VAL A 257 -9.91 7.14 -29.79
CA VAL A 257 -8.65 6.47 -30.14
C VAL A 257 -7.52 6.87 -29.18
N ALA A 258 -7.44 8.13 -28.80
CA ALA A 258 -6.50 8.61 -27.78
C ALA A 258 -6.80 8.02 -26.40
N GLY A 259 -8.08 7.87 -26.04
CA GLY A 259 -8.52 7.24 -24.80
C GLY A 259 -8.07 5.78 -24.70
N VAL A 260 -8.21 4.98 -25.77
CA VAL A 260 -7.67 3.62 -25.83
C VAL A 260 -6.15 3.61 -25.71
N ALA A 261 -5.45 4.53 -26.43
CA ALA A 261 -4.01 4.66 -26.30
C ALA A 261 -3.59 5.00 -24.86
N PHE A 262 -4.32 5.88 -24.18
CA PHE A 262 -4.06 6.25 -22.80
C PHE A 262 -4.37 5.11 -21.81
N ALA A 263 -5.38 4.28 -22.07
CA ALA A 263 -5.63 3.08 -21.26
C ALA A 263 -4.45 2.10 -21.31
N LEU A 264 -3.98 1.77 -22.52
CA LEU A 264 -2.81 0.91 -22.72
C LEU A 264 -1.53 1.54 -22.13
N PHE A 265 -1.34 2.83 -22.35
CA PHE A 265 -0.21 3.58 -21.82
C PHE A 265 -0.18 3.57 -20.30
N ALA A 266 -1.33 3.81 -19.67
CA ALA A 266 -1.50 3.81 -18.22
C ALA A 266 -1.22 2.45 -17.58
N ALA A 267 -1.49 1.35 -18.27
CA ALA A 267 -1.17 0.00 -17.81
C ALA A 267 0.34 -0.23 -17.58
N GLY A 268 1.19 0.64 -18.10
CA GLY A 268 2.64 0.63 -17.86
C GLY A 268 3.13 1.74 -16.93
N LEU A 269 2.24 2.48 -16.29
CA LEU A 269 2.58 3.59 -15.39
C LEU A 269 2.32 3.22 -13.93
N GLY A 270 3.19 2.45 -13.33
CA GLY A 270 3.06 2.07 -11.94
C GLY A 270 3.01 0.56 -11.74
N ALA A 271 3.09 0.15 -10.49
CA ALA A 271 3.00 -1.24 -10.03
C ALA A 271 1.93 -1.36 -8.95
N SER A 272 1.60 -2.58 -8.56
CA SER A 272 0.81 -2.96 -7.37
C SER A 272 -0.48 -2.15 -7.11
N GLY A 273 -1.17 -1.70 -8.18
CA GLY A 273 -2.43 -0.95 -8.10
C GLY A 273 -2.35 0.47 -8.65
N ALA A 274 -1.20 1.16 -8.63
CA ALA A 274 -1.05 2.52 -9.16
C ALA A 274 -1.40 2.60 -10.67
N GLN A 275 -1.02 1.58 -11.45
CA GLN A 275 -1.38 1.47 -12.86
C GLN A 275 -2.89 1.35 -13.09
N LEU A 276 -3.62 0.68 -12.19
CA LEU A 276 -5.08 0.62 -12.26
C LEU A 276 -5.69 2.00 -12.11
N ALA A 277 -5.23 2.79 -11.13
CA ALA A 277 -5.66 4.16 -10.96
C ALA A 277 -5.40 4.99 -12.24
N ALA A 278 -4.20 4.91 -12.82
CA ALA A 278 -3.84 5.60 -14.05
C ALA A 278 -4.75 5.20 -15.23
N MET A 279 -5.14 3.91 -15.32
CA MET A 279 -6.04 3.40 -16.38
C MET A 279 -7.46 3.95 -16.30
N PHE A 280 -7.91 4.46 -15.17
CA PHE A 280 -9.18 5.16 -15.06
C PHE A 280 -9.04 6.67 -15.24
N VAL A 281 -7.93 7.25 -14.81
CA VAL A 281 -7.70 8.71 -14.85
C VAL A 281 -7.38 9.21 -16.26
N LEU A 282 -6.50 8.53 -17.00
CA LEU A 282 -5.98 9.04 -18.26
C LEU A 282 -6.95 8.91 -19.46
N PRO A 283 -7.71 7.83 -19.68
CA PRO A 283 -8.52 7.65 -20.88
C PRO A 283 -9.53 8.77 -21.18
N PRO A 284 -10.30 9.33 -20.21
CA PRO A 284 -11.22 10.42 -20.47
C PRO A 284 -10.54 11.68 -21.00
N LEU A 285 -9.27 11.89 -20.64
CA LEU A 285 -8.48 13.04 -21.07
C LEU A 285 -8.13 12.97 -22.57
N GLY A 286 -8.34 11.83 -23.23
CA GLY A 286 -8.22 11.70 -24.67
C GLY A 286 -9.09 12.69 -25.45
N PHE A 287 -10.29 13.01 -24.95
CA PHE A 287 -11.19 14.00 -25.56
C PHE A 287 -10.67 15.42 -25.38
N ALA A 288 -10.12 15.77 -24.22
CA ALA A 288 -9.48 17.05 -23.98
C ALA A 288 -8.22 17.22 -24.85
N ALA A 289 -7.40 16.17 -24.96
CA ALA A 289 -6.25 16.13 -25.85
C ALA A 289 -6.65 16.33 -27.32
N ALA A 290 -7.74 15.70 -27.77
CA ALA A 290 -8.28 15.83 -29.11
C ALA A 290 -8.85 17.23 -29.41
N ALA A 291 -9.47 17.88 -28.40
CA ALA A 291 -9.96 19.22 -28.51
C ALA A 291 -8.82 20.24 -28.67
N LEU A 292 -7.71 20.04 -27.97
CA LEU A 292 -6.50 20.87 -28.03
C LEU A 292 -5.59 20.52 -29.21
N ALA A 293 -5.63 19.28 -29.68
CA ALA A 293 -5.02 18.71 -30.88
C ALA A 293 -3.57 19.14 -31.17
N SER A 294 -2.71 19.12 -30.16
CA SER A 294 -1.30 19.46 -30.29
C SER A 294 -0.46 18.50 -29.43
N SER A 295 0.70 18.07 -29.94
CA SER A 295 1.63 17.23 -29.20
C SER A 295 2.06 17.85 -27.86
N ARG A 296 2.35 19.17 -27.86
CA ARG A 296 2.74 19.86 -26.61
C ARG A 296 1.63 19.88 -25.57
N THR A 297 0.39 20.12 -25.98
CA THR A 297 -0.76 20.12 -25.07
C THR A 297 -1.04 18.73 -24.53
N THR A 298 -0.92 17.70 -25.36
CA THR A 298 -1.03 16.30 -24.93
C THR A 298 0.02 15.97 -23.86
N GLY A 299 1.27 16.38 -24.07
CA GLY A 299 2.36 16.11 -23.12
C GLY A 299 2.11 16.75 -21.74
N TRP A 300 1.72 18.02 -21.68
CA TRP A 300 1.41 18.68 -20.42
C TRP A 300 0.19 18.08 -19.73
N LEU A 301 -0.86 17.79 -20.47
CA LEU A 301 -2.08 17.19 -19.93
C LEU A 301 -1.79 15.82 -19.27
N VAL A 302 -1.14 14.93 -20.02
CA VAL A 302 -0.84 13.57 -19.55
C VAL A 302 0.19 13.59 -18.42
N GLY A 303 1.26 14.41 -18.55
CA GLY A 303 2.28 14.49 -17.50
C GLY A 303 1.70 14.94 -16.16
N ILE A 304 0.88 15.99 -16.14
CA ILE A 304 0.28 16.47 -14.89
C ILE A 304 -0.74 15.46 -14.34
N ALA A 305 -1.59 14.88 -15.18
CA ALA A 305 -2.59 13.92 -14.72
C ALA A 305 -1.98 12.59 -14.22
N ALA A 306 -0.89 12.14 -14.84
CA ALA A 306 -0.18 10.94 -14.42
C ALA A 306 0.54 11.13 -13.08
N LEU A 307 0.82 12.38 -12.67
CA LEU A 307 1.43 12.66 -11.37
C LEU A 307 0.56 12.18 -10.20
N GLY A 308 -0.77 12.19 -10.33
CA GLY A 308 -1.67 11.68 -9.31
C GLY A 308 -1.34 10.24 -8.91
N PRO A 309 -1.54 9.26 -9.80
CA PRO A 309 -1.20 7.87 -9.51
C PRO A 309 0.27 7.62 -9.17
N LEU A 310 1.21 8.37 -9.77
CA LEU A 310 2.65 8.13 -9.58
C LEU A 310 3.23 8.73 -8.30
N ALA A 311 2.66 9.81 -7.76
CA ALA A 311 3.21 10.49 -6.59
C ALA A 311 2.38 10.29 -5.31
N PHE A 312 1.10 9.96 -5.44
CA PHE A 312 0.18 9.84 -4.31
C PHE A 312 -0.22 8.40 -4.00
N VAL A 313 0.22 7.43 -4.80
CA VAL A 313 -0.03 6.01 -4.56
C VAL A 313 1.31 5.34 -4.28
N ASP A 314 1.42 4.79 -3.07
CA ASP A 314 2.52 3.90 -2.72
C ASP A 314 2.13 2.47 -3.08
N PRO A 315 2.92 1.77 -3.92
CA PRO A 315 2.66 0.39 -4.26
C PRO A 315 2.61 -0.55 -3.05
N ASP A 316 3.47 -0.33 -2.04
CA ASP A 316 3.51 -1.13 -0.83
C ASP A 316 2.22 -0.98 -0.03
N GLU A 317 1.77 0.27 0.20
CA GLU A 317 0.55 0.55 0.96
C GLU A 317 -0.72 0.02 0.27
N VAL A 318 -0.76 0.05 -1.07
CA VAL A 318 -1.92 -0.49 -1.83
C VAL A 318 -1.90 -2.01 -1.91
N SER A 319 -0.73 -2.63 -1.84
CA SER A 319 -0.60 -4.09 -1.81
C SER A 319 -0.99 -4.68 -0.46
N LEU A 320 -0.83 -3.93 0.63
CA LEU A 320 -1.33 -4.28 1.95
C LEU A 320 -2.87 -4.20 1.95
N PHE A 321 -3.54 -5.34 1.78
CA PHE A 321 -5.00 -5.39 1.80
C PHE A 321 -5.51 -5.19 3.22
N LEU A 322 -5.71 -3.92 3.57
CA LEU A 322 -6.27 -3.54 4.86
C LEU A 322 -7.80 -3.47 4.74
N LEU A 323 -8.49 -4.12 5.66
CA LEU A 323 -9.94 -4.11 5.74
C LEU A 323 -10.41 -2.72 6.20
N GLY A 324 -11.52 -2.23 5.62
CA GLY A 324 -12.12 -0.97 6.02
C GLY A 324 -11.74 0.22 5.12
N ARG A 325 -11.77 1.44 5.69
CA ARG A 325 -11.52 2.71 4.98
C ARG A 325 -10.05 3.12 5.03
N ASP A 326 -9.17 2.25 4.58
CA ASP A 326 -7.72 2.49 4.56
C ASP A 326 -7.22 2.95 3.17
N ILE A 327 -5.93 2.97 2.96
CA ILE A 327 -5.24 3.48 1.76
C ILE A 327 -5.86 2.97 0.45
N PRO A 328 -6.16 1.67 0.26
CA PRO A 328 -6.80 1.20 -0.98
C PRO A 328 -8.17 1.84 -1.23
N PHE A 329 -8.97 2.05 -0.18
CA PHE A 329 -10.26 2.72 -0.28
C PHE A 329 -10.10 4.18 -0.74
N TRP A 330 -9.21 4.95 -0.11
CA TRP A 330 -8.99 6.35 -0.47
C TRP A 330 -8.34 6.51 -1.84
N THR A 331 -7.46 5.60 -2.23
CA THR A 331 -6.93 5.51 -3.60
C THR A 331 -8.06 5.29 -4.62
N LEU A 332 -9.02 4.41 -4.31
CA LEU A 332 -10.19 4.19 -5.17
C LEU A 332 -11.08 5.44 -5.25
N VAL A 333 -11.31 6.13 -4.13
CA VAL A 333 -12.12 7.37 -4.09
C VAL A 333 -11.43 8.48 -4.90
N ALA A 334 -10.12 8.67 -4.75
CA ALA A 334 -9.35 9.66 -5.53
C ALA A 334 -9.38 9.32 -7.02
N THR A 335 -9.23 8.05 -7.38
CA THR A 335 -9.33 7.55 -8.76
C THR A 335 -10.72 7.82 -9.35
N GLY A 336 -11.78 7.48 -8.61
CA GLY A 336 -13.17 7.74 -9.02
C GLY A 336 -13.46 9.23 -9.18
N GLY A 337 -12.98 10.05 -8.26
CA GLY A 337 -13.05 11.52 -8.36
C GLY A 337 -12.35 12.06 -9.60
N SER A 338 -11.13 11.59 -9.88
CA SER A 338 -10.36 11.99 -11.08
C SER A 338 -11.02 11.50 -12.38
N LEU A 339 -11.61 10.29 -12.37
CA LEU A 339 -12.40 9.81 -13.50
C LEU A 339 -13.61 10.72 -13.77
N ALA A 340 -14.38 11.05 -12.74
CA ALA A 340 -15.54 11.95 -12.86
C ALA A 340 -15.13 13.32 -13.39
N VAL A 341 -14.07 13.89 -12.84
CA VAL A 341 -13.48 15.15 -13.31
C VAL A 341 -13.01 15.03 -14.76
N GLY A 342 -12.35 13.94 -15.12
CA GLY A 342 -11.88 13.65 -16.47
C GLY A 342 -13.05 13.60 -17.49
N LEU A 343 -14.18 13.01 -17.12
CA LEU A 343 -15.39 12.98 -17.94
C LEU A 343 -16.00 14.38 -18.10
N VAL A 344 -16.05 15.18 -17.04
CA VAL A 344 -16.48 16.59 -17.13
C VAL A 344 -15.56 17.39 -18.04
N LEU A 345 -14.23 17.22 -17.90
CA LEU A 345 -13.26 17.85 -18.79
C LEU A 345 -13.45 17.42 -20.25
N ALA A 346 -13.74 16.15 -20.51
CA ALA A 346 -14.03 15.64 -21.85
C ALA A 346 -15.22 16.39 -22.48
N LEU A 347 -16.30 16.58 -21.70
CA LEU A 347 -17.48 17.34 -22.16
C LEU A 347 -17.16 18.84 -22.37
N VAL A 348 -16.54 19.47 -21.36
CA VAL A 348 -16.23 20.91 -21.42
C VAL A 348 -15.30 21.24 -22.60
N TYR A 349 -14.20 20.49 -22.73
CA TYR A 349 -13.23 20.69 -23.81
C TYR A 349 -13.82 20.30 -25.18
N GLY A 350 -14.61 19.26 -25.24
CA GLY A 350 -15.27 18.79 -26.46
C GLY A 350 -16.30 19.77 -26.98
N LEU A 351 -17.14 20.32 -26.10
CA LEU A 351 -18.29 21.14 -26.48
C LEU A 351 -18.01 22.64 -26.41
N ALA A 352 -17.41 23.12 -25.29
CA ALA A 352 -17.31 24.55 -25.00
C ALA A 352 -16.05 25.21 -25.58
N VAL A 353 -14.91 24.57 -25.62
CA VAL A 353 -13.65 25.15 -26.09
C VAL A 353 -13.62 25.17 -27.61
N ARG A 354 -14.43 26.01 -28.20
CA ARG A 354 -14.51 26.19 -29.70
C ARG A 354 -13.38 27.05 -30.26
N LYS A 355 -12.91 28.04 -29.49
CA LYS A 355 -11.78 28.90 -29.86
C LYS A 355 -10.77 28.87 -28.72
N THR A 356 -9.49 28.82 -29.03
CA THR A 356 -8.46 28.98 -28.01
C THR A 356 -8.47 30.42 -27.50
N PRO A 357 -8.55 30.65 -26.18
CA PRO A 357 -8.47 31.98 -25.62
C PRO A 357 -7.10 32.63 -25.93
N HIS A 358 -7.02 33.93 -25.77
CA HIS A 358 -5.76 34.64 -25.88
C HIS A 358 -4.72 34.04 -24.92
N LYS A 359 -3.46 33.94 -25.34
CA LYS A 359 -2.39 33.30 -24.58
C LYS A 359 -2.30 33.83 -23.14
N ALA A 360 -2.43 35.16 -22.97
CA ALA A 360 -2.40 35.73 -21.61
C ALA A 360 -3.51 35.18 -20.70
N VAL A 361 -4.75 35.10 -21.24
CA VAL A 361 -5.89 34.53 -20.47
C VAL A 361 -5.67 33.08 -20.11
N ALA A 362 -5.14 32.27 -21.03
CA ALA A 362 -4.85 30.86 -20.77
C ALA A 362 -3.76 30.69 -19.70
N TRP A 363 -2.73 31.53 -19.71
CA TRP A 363 -1.67 31.47 -18.69
C TRP A 363 -2.11 32.05 -17.35
N SER A 364 -2.93 33.12 -17.31
CA SER A 364 -3.51 33.63 -16.07
C SER A 364 -4.41 32.61 -15.41
N LEU A 365 -5.23 31.91 -16.21
CA LEU A 365 -6.06 30.80 -15.69
C LEU A 365 -5.20 29.65 -15.16
N ALA A 366 -4.14 29.27 -15.88
CA ALA A 366 -3.21 28.24 -15.40
C ALA A 366 -2.55 28.64 -14.07
N ALA A 367 -2.07 29.89 -13.97
CA ALA A 367 -1.47 30.38 -12.72
C ALA A 367 -2.48 30.38 -11.56
N LEU A 368 -3.73 30.77 -11.81
CA LEU A 368 -4.80 30.72 -10.79
C LEU A 368 -5.06 29.29 -10.33
N VAL A 369 -5.14 28.33 -11.25
CA VAL A 369 -5.39 26.93 -10.92
C VAL A 369 -4.19 26.30 -10.19
N VAL A 370 -2.94 26.67 -10.55
CA VAL A 370 -1.74 26.26 -9.79
C VAL A 370 -1.83 26.75 -8.35
N LEU A 371 -2.11 28.04 -8.15
CA LEU A 371 -2.25 28.61 -6.79
C LEU A 371 -3.39 27.95 -6.01
N ALA A 372 -4.52 27.71 -6.67
CA ALA A 372 -5.64 27.01 -6.07
C ALA A 372 -5.28 25.55 -5.69
N SER A 373 -4.53 24.85 -6.55
CA SER A 373 -4.06 23.49 -6.27
C SER A 373 -3.12 23.43 -5.07
N ILE A 374 -2.16 24.37 -4.99
CA ILE A 374 -1.24 24.48 -3.83
C ILE A 374 -2.03 24.79 -2.56
N SER A 375 -2.96 25.77 -2.62
CA SER A 375 -3.79 26.12 -1.46
C SER A 375 -4.69 24.96 -1.04
N LEU A 376 -5.27 24.24 -1.99
CA LEU A 376 -6.12 23.10 -1.73
C LEU A 376 -5.34 21.99 -1.01
N TYR A 377 -4.15 21.67 -1.50
CA TYR A 377 -3.28 20.67 -0.85
C TYR A 377 -2.87 21.10 0.55
N ALA A 378 -2.51 22.37 0.75
CA ALA A 378 -2.08 22.88 2.04
C ALA A 378 -3.22 22.95 3.10
N VAL A 379 -4.47 23.14 2.67
CA VAL A 379 -5.62 23.31 3.59
C VAL A 379 -6.41 22.02 3.80
N SER A 380 -6.65 21.28 2.74
CA SER A 380 -7.55 20.11 2.74
C SER A 380 -6.83 18.79 2.44
N GLY A 381 -5.59 18.83 1.96
CA GLY A 381 -4.80 17.63 1.70
C GLY A 381 -4.11 17.10 2.96
N GLN A 382 -3.25 16.14 2.75
CA GLN A 382 -2.35 15.61 3.80
C GLN A 382 -0.95 16.20 3.56
N PRO A 383 -0.69 17.45 4.01
CA PRO A 383 0.55 18.13 3.68
C PRO A 383 1.75 17.46 4.35
N GLY A 384 2.87 17.53 3.67
CA GLY A 384 4.12 16.96 4.13
C GLY A 384 4.66 15.89 3.19
N LEU A 385 5.90 15.49 3.45
CA LEU A 385 6.55 14.39 2.78
C LEU A 385 6.69 13.25 3.79
N HIS A 386 6.10 12.11 3.50
CA HIS A 386 6.16 10.90 4.31
C HIS A 386 7.23 10.01 3.70
N GLY A 387 8.47 10.15 4.21
CA GLY A 387 9.62 9.44 3.70
C GLY A 387 9.79 8.06 4.33
N GLU A 388 10.76 7.32 3.83
CA GLU A 388 11.19 6.07 4.43
C GLU A 388 11.85 6.30 5.79
N ARG A 389 11.60 5.40 6.71
CA ARG A 389 12.40 5.19 7.91
C ARG A 389 13.16 3.90 7.78
N LEU A 390 14.31 3.88 8.44
CA LEU A 390 15.21 2.74 8.49
C LEU A 390 15.43 2.36 9.94
N PHE A 391 15.51 1.07 10.22
CA PHE A 391 15.95 0.59 11.51
C PHE A 391 17.32 -0.07 11.38
N VAL A 392 18.34 0.57 11.96
CA VAL A 392 19.74 0.14 11.93
C VAL A 392 19.99 -0.77 13.12
N VAL A 393 20.35 -2.02 12.90
CA VAL A 393 20.78 -2.95 13.94
C VAL A 393 22.28 -2.91 14.06
N MET A 394 22.79 -2.57 15.25
CA MET A 394 24.22 -2.55 15.52
C MET A 394 24.77 -3.98 15.67
N LYS A 395 26.01 -4.17 15.26
CA LYS A 395 26.67 -5.50 15.26
C LYS A 395 26.88 -6.05 16.67
N GLU A 396 27.26 -5.19 17.61
CA GLU A 396 27.52 -5.59 18.98
C GLU A 396 26.28 -5.48 19.85
N GLN A 397 25.54 -6.57 20.01
CA GLN A 397 24.43 -6.65 20.95
C GLN A 397 24.94 -6.85 22.40
N ALA A 398 24.13 -6.49 23.39
CA ALA A 398 24.51 -6.62 24.80
C ALA A 398 24.54 -8.10 25.23
N SER A 399 25.60 -8.49 25.96
CA SER A 399 25.62 -9.79 26.62
C SER A 399 24.91 -9.72 27.97
N LEU A 400 23.91 -10.57 28.15
CA LEU A 400 23.13 -10.70 29.39
C LEU A 400 23.65 -11.82 30.31
N ALA A 401 24.76 -12.43 29.95
CA ALA A 401 25.41 -13.48 30.78
C ALA A 401 25.89 -12.91 32.12
N GLY A 402 25.71 -13.69 33.17
CA GLY A 402 26.16 -13.34 34.52
C GLY A 402 25.32 -12.29 35.26
N LEU A 403 24.16 -11.91 34.70
CA LEU A 403 23.21 -11.05 35.39
C LEU A 403 22.44 -11.82 36.48
N PRO A 404 21.88 -11.10 37.50
CA PRO A 404 21.06 -11.72 38.53
C PRO A 404 19.88 -12.50 37.93
N THR A 405 19.55 -13.66 38.52
CA THR A 405 18.41 -14.50 38.13
C THR A 405 17.42 -14.67 39.26
N THR A 406 17.38 -13.72 40.17
CA THR A 406 16.47 -13.73 41.33
C THR A 406 15.01 -13.76 40.87
N THR A 407 14.19 -14.54 41.60
CA THR A 407 12.76 -14.72 41.34
C THR A 407 11.93 -14.29 42.52
N GLY A 408 10.61 -14.23 42.38
CA GLY A 408 9.70 -13.79 43.43
C GLY A 408 9.46 -12.29 43.43
N PRO A 409 8.49 -11.79 44.19
CA PRO A 409 8.14 -10.38 44.24
C PRO A 409 9.17 -9.52 44.99
N GLY A 410 9.23 -8.22 44.65
CA GLY A 410 10.00 -7.23 45.42
C GLY A 410 11.44 -7.05 44.96
N SER A 411 12.29 -6.57 45.86
CA SER A 411 13.64 -6.04 45.57
C SER A 411 14.58 -6.97 44.78
N GLY A 412 14.42 -8.27 44.91
CA GLY A 412 15.25 -9.24 44.14
C GLY A 412 14.92 -9.25 42.65
N ARG A 413 13.62 -9.22 42.28
CA ARG A 413 13.16 -9.09 40.91
C ARG A 413 13.54 -7.71 40.36
N ASP A 414 13.29 -6.65 41.12
CA ASP A 414 13.55 -5.28 40.68
C ASP A 414 15.04 -5.08 40.39
N ALA A 415 15.93 -5.61 41.19
CA ALA A 415 17.37 -5.61 40.98
C ALA A 415 17.76 -6.38 39.70
N ARG A 416 17.09 -7.50 39.38
CA ARG A 416 17.29 -8.24 38.13
C ARG A 416 16.90 -7.41 36.91
N VAL A 417 15.70 -6.83 36.90
CA VAL A 417 15.21 -5.98 35.79
C VAL A 417 16.12 -4.76 35.61
N ALA A 418 16.50 -4.10 36.73
CA ALA A 418 17.41 -2.95 36.70
C ALA A 418 18.79 -3.32 36.14
N ALA A 419 19.33 -4.48 36.49
CA ALA A 419 20.62 -4.95 35.96
C ALA A 419 20.57 -5.22 34.45
N VAL A 420 19.46 -5.77 33.92
CA VAL A 420 19.23 -5.96 32.50
C VAL A 420 19.16 -4.59 31.80
N TYR A 421 18.30 -3.69 32.28
CA TYR A 421 18.13 -2.36 31.74
C TYR A 421 19.47 -1.59 31.67
N GLN A 422 20.19 -1.51 32.78
CA GLN A 422 21.48 -0.81 32.83
C GLN A 422 22.53 -1.40 31.85
N ARG A 423 22.58 -2.73 31.74
CA ARG A 423 23.49 -3.41 30.81
C ARG A 423 23.19 -3.06 29.35
N LEU A 424 21.89 -3.02 28.98
CA LEU A 424 21.45 -2.67 27.64
C LEU A 424 21.73 -1.20 27.30
N VAL A 425 21.41 -0.27 28.20
CA VAL A 425 21.65 1.16 28.03
C VAL A 425 23.15 1.44 27.89
N GLN A 426 23.99 0.86 28.77
CA GLN A 426 25.45 1.05 28.68
C GLN A 426 26.04 0.55 27.36
N GLN A 427 25.54 -0.57 26.86
CA GLN A 427 25.98 -1.11 25.57
C GLN A 427 25.60 -0.19 24.44
N ALA A 428 24.35 0.26 24.39
CA ALA A 428 23.85 1.16 23.37
C ALA A 428 24.59 2.51 23.35
N ASP A 429 24.78 3.12 24.52
CA ASP A 429 25.50 4.40 24.62
C ASP A 429 26.94 4.29 24.14
N ARG A 430 27.60 3.17 24.44
CA ARG A 430 28.98 2.94 24.02
C ARG A 430 29.10 2.75 22.51
N THR A 431 28.25 1.90 21.94
CA THR A 431 28.46 1.43 20.55
C THR A 431 27.77 2.32 19.50
N GLN A 432 26.73 3.05 19.89
CA GLN A 432 26.03 3.96 18.98
C GLN A 432 26.67 5.36 18.91
N ALA A 433 27.59 5.69 19.81
CA ALA A 433 28.11 7.06 19.98
C ALA A 433 28.69 7.68 18.70
N ASP A 434 29.45 6.89 17.92
CA ASP A 434 30.05 7.38 16.67
C ASP A 434 28.99 7.60 15.59
N LEU A 435 28.08 6.65 15.42
CA LEU A 435 26.99 6.76 14.43
C LEU A 435 26.08 7.95 14.77
N ARG A 436 25.68 8.12 16.03
CA ARG A 436 24.87 9.29 16.47
C ARG A 436 25.54 10.62 16.14
N LYS A 437 26.86 10.76 16.37
CA LYS A 437 27.62 11.96 15.99
C LYS A 437 27.63 12.23 14.49
N GLN A 438 27.67 11.19 13.68
CA GLN A 438 27.62 11.34 12.23
C GLN A 438 26.25 11.74 11.74
N LEU A 439 25.18 11.15 12.30
CA LEU A 439 23.78 11.53 12.03
C LEU A 439 23.53 13.00 12.41
N ASP A 440 24.01 13.44 13.60
CA ASP A 440 23.94 14.84 14.02
C ASP A 440 24.66 15.79 13.04
N ARG A 441 25.85 15.40 12.58
CA ARG A 441 26.63 16.20 11.63
C ARG A 441 25.91 16.39 10.30
N TRP A 442 25.15 15.39 9.88
CA TRP A 442 24.42 15.41 8.62
C TRP A 442 22.97 15.88 8.77
N HIS A 443 22.59 16.26 9.99
CA HIS A 443 21.24 16.70 10.34
C HIS A 443 20.17 15.66 9.94
N LEU A 444 20.50 14.37 10.07
CA LEU A 444 19.55 13.29 9.90
C LEU A 444 18.82 13.07 11.23
N SER A 445 17.49 13.04 11.17
CA SER A 445 16.67 12.69 12.33
C SER A 445 16.88 11.24 12.69
N TYR A 446 17.02 10.95 13.97
CA TYR A 446 17.17 9.58 14.43
C TYR A 446 16.64 9.39 15.85
N ARG A 447 16.33 8.15 16.20
CA ARG A 447 15.91 7.72 17.53
C ARG A 447 16.69 6.48 17.95
N PRO A 448 17.43 6.52 19.09
CA PRO A 448 18.19 5.37 19.56
C PRO A 448 17.34 4.38 20.33
N TYR A 449 17.70 3.11 20.25
CA TYR A 449 17.11 1.99 20.98
C TYR A 449 18.18 1.21 21.73
N TYR A 450 17.88 0.81 22.97
CA TYR A 450 18.81 0.00 23.78
C TYR A 450 18.42 -1.48 23.80
N LEU A 451 17.13 -1.79 23.70
CA LEU A 451 16.61 -3.15 23.88
C LEU A 451 17.08 -4.09 22.76
N VAL A 452 16.97 -3.65 21.52
CA VAL A 452 17.80 -4.11 20.40
C VAL A 452 18.78 -2.98 20.17
N ASN A 453 20.07 -3.21 20.39
CA ASN A 453 21.05 -2.17 20.16
C ASN A 453 20.98 -1.69 18.73
N GLY A 454 20.19 -0.63 18.51
CA GLY A 454 19.84 -0.14 17.19
C GLY A 454 19.45 1.32 17.17
N ILE A 455 19.26 1.87 15.99
CA ILE A 455 18.89 3.27 15.79
C ILE A 455 17.87 3.33 14.63
N GLN A 456 16.72 3.93 14.88
CA GLN A 456 15.83 4.36 13.81
C GLN A 456 16.40 5.61 13.17
N VAL A 457 16.41 5.68 11.84
CA VAL A 457 16.95 6.83 11.08
C VAL A 457 15.96 7.21 9.98
N ASP A 458 15.60 8.48 9.92
CA ASP A 458 14.84 9.01 8.80
C ASP A 458 15.77 9.18 7.60
N GLY A 459 15.61 8.35 6.58
CA GLY A 459 16.48 8.39 5.41
C GLY A 459 16.09 7.40 4.33
N GLY A 460 16.23 7.83 3.08
CA GLY A 460 15.93 7.04 1.90
C GLY A 460 17.08 6.14 1.45
N PRO A 461 17.03 5.61 0.21
CA PRO A 461 17.92 4.58 -0.31
C PRO A 461 19.43 4.90 -0.21
N LEU A 462 19.80 6.17 -0.37
CA LEU A 462 21.21 6.57 -0.27
C LEU A 462 21.73 6.49 1.16
N VAL A 463 20.90 6.87 2.14
CA VAL A 463 21.22 6.74 3.57
C VAL A 463 21.30 5.26 3.94
N ARG A 464 20.37 4.45 3.45
CA ARG A 464 20.37 3.00 3.63
C ARG A 464 21.66 2.36 3.12
N GLN A 465 22.07 2.71 1.89
CA GLN A 465 23.32 2.20 1.31
C GLN A 465 24.54 2.59 2.14
N TRP A 466 24.61 3.84 2.61
CA TRP A 466 25.67 4.31 3.47
C TRP A 466 25.71 3.58 4.81
N LEU A 467 24.56 3.42 5.46
CA LEU A 467 24.44 2.70 6.74
C LEU A 467 24.85 1.24 6.60
N SER A 468 24.40 0.57 5.52
CA SER A 468 24.72 -0.84 5.25
C SER A 468 26.19 -1.09 4.92
N ALA A 469 26.93 -0.06 4.54
CA ALA A 469 28.39 -0.15 4.25
C ALA A 469 29.26 0.04 5.49
N ARG A 470 28.68 0.27 6.66
CA ARG A 470 29.44 0.51 7.90
C ARG A 470 29.83 -0.80 8.58
N ASP A 471 31.04 -0.84 9.14
CA ASP A 471 31.60 -2.02 9.83
C ASP A 471 30.92 -2.29 11.19
N ASP A 472 30.34 -1.27 11.84
CA ASP A 472 29.66 -1.33 13.14
C ASP A 472 28.16 -1.66 13.03
N VAL A 473 27.61 -1.69 11.80
CA VAL A 473 26.23 -2.06 11.50
C VAL A 473 26.18 -3.54 11.09
N ASP A 474 25.21 -4.26 11.65
CA ASP A 474 24.91 -5.64 11.26
C ASP A 474 24.01 -5.66 10.03
N ARG A 475 22.88 -4.94 10.11
CA ARG A 475 21.94 -4.81 9.01
C ARG A 475 21.08 -3.55 9.15
N VAL A 476 20.42 -3.20 8.07
CA VAL A 476 19.49 -2.08 7.98
C VAL A 476 18.14 -2.62 7.50
N LEU A 477 17.16 -2.57 8.37
CA LEU A 477 15.79 -2.97 8.09
C LEU A 477 15.00 -1.77 7.56
N LEU A 478 13.96 -2.02 6.81
CA LEU A 478 12.90 -1.05 6.56
C LEU A 478 12.08 -0.86 7.84
N ASP A 479 11.62 0.35 8.06
CA ASP A 479 10.76 0.71 9.18
C ASP A 479 9.56 1.47 8.60
N PRO A 480 8.55 0.76 8.05
CA PRO A 480 7.49 1.36 7.26
C PRO A 480 6.75 2.47 8.00
N VAL A 481 6.47 3.54 7.28
CA VAL A 481 5.67 4.68 7.77
C VAL A 481 4.35 4.68 7.02
N LEU A 482 3.25 4.48 7.71
CA LEU A 482 1.93 4.58 7.12
C LEU A 482 1.58 6.04 6.81
N ARG A 483 1.19 6.33 5.58
CA ARG A 483 0.73 7.66 5.19
C ARG A 483 -0.59 8.00 5.90
N PRO A 484 -0.81 9.27 6.28
CA PRO A 484 -2.04 9.68 6.95
C PRO A 484 -3.24 9.50 6.03
N LEU A 485 -4.40 9.23 6.63
CA LEU A 485 -5.68 9.12 5.93
C LEU A 485 -6.44 10.45 6.00
N PRO A 486 -7.32 10.73 5.02
CA PRO A 486 -8.18 11.92 5.01
C PRO A 486 -9.19 11.97 6.16
N SER A 487 -9.54 10.83 6.73
CA SER A 487 -10.38 10.72 7.93
C SER A 487 -9.80 9.64 8.83
N GLU A 488 -10.01 9.79 10.14
CA GLU A 488 -9.72 8.72 11.09
C GLU A 488 -10.54 7.47 10.76
N ILE A 489 -9.93 6.31 11.00
CA ILE A 489 -10.65 5.03 10.94
C ILE A 489 -11.66 5.05 12.09
N GLU A 490 -12.93 4.79 11.78
CA GLU A 490 -13.96 4.66 12.81
C GLU A 490 -13.57 3.52 13.75
N THR A 491 -13.62 3.78 15.04
CA THR A 491 -13.43 2.77 16.08
C THR A 491 -14.46 1.68 15.88
N HIS A 492 -14.00 0.43 15.84
CA HIS A 492 -14.93 -0.70 15.79
C HIS A 492 -15.66 -0.80 17.12
N HIS A 493 -16.99 -0.71 17.08
CA HIS A 493 -17.85 -0.89 18.25
C HIS A 493 -18.49 -2.26 18.15
N GLY A 494 -18.34 -3.06 19.18
CA GLY A 494 -18.98 -4.37 19.26
C GLY A 494 -20.50 -4.27 19.29
N PRO A 495 -21.21 -5.30 18.83
CA PRO A 495 -22.66 -5.30 18.77
C PRO A 495 -23.37 -5.49 20.13
N LEU A 496 -22.63 -5.93 21.16
CA LEU A 496 -23.20 -6.28 22.47
C LEU A 496 -22.89 -5.18 23.49
N THR A 497 -23.89 -4.83 24.29
CA THR A 497 -23.74 -3.89 25.42
C THR A 497 -23.59 -4.59 26.77
N SER A 498 -23.57 -5.91 26.80
CA SER A 498 -23.36 -6.76 27.95
C SER A 498 -22.63 -8.03 27.54
N PRO A 499 -21.69 -8.55 28.36
CA PRO A 499 -20.97 -9.77 28.02
C PRO A 499 -21.85 -11.03 28.00
N GLY A 500 -23.06 -10.96 28.55
CA GLY A 500 -23.93 -12.14 28.64
C GLY A 500 -23.41 -13.18 29.65
N THR A 501 -23.67 -14.46 29.40
CA THR A 501 -23.27 -15.60 30.26
C THR A 501 -22.47 -16.66 29.51
N ASP A 502 -22.05 -16.38 28.28
CA ASP A 502 -21.29 -17.34 27.46
C ASP A 502 -19.78 -17.16 27.70
N HIS A 503 -19.27 -17.80 28.73
CA HIS A 503 -17.86 -17.72 29.15
C HIS A 503 -17.12 -19.05 28.98
N TRP A 504 -17.47 -19.84 27.95
CA TRP A 504 -16.93 -21.16 27.69
C TRP A 504 -15.37 -21.16 27.67
N ASN A 505 -14.77 -20.09 27.16
CA ASN A 505 -13.32 -19.89 27.06
C ASN A 505 -12.69 -19.74 28.44
N ILE A 506 -13.32 -19.02 29.35
CA ILE A 506 -12.88 -18.81 30.73
C ILE A 506 -12.99 -20.11 31.55
N ASP A 507 -14.08 -20.87 31.32
CA ASP A 507 -14.29 -22.19 31.94
C ASP A 507 -13.26 -23.21 31.45
N MET A 508 -12.93 -23.20 30.16
CA MET A 508 -11.98 -24.13 29.57
C MET A 508 -10.58 -23.98 30.17
N VAL A 509 -10.14 -22.77 30.48
CA VAL A 509 -8.83 -22.52 31.11
C VAL A 509 -8.87 -22.67 32.64
N GLY A 510 -10.02 -22.99 33.25
CA GLY A 510 -10.18 -23.28 34.67
C GLY A 510 -10.14 -22.05 35.59
N ALA A 511 -10.37 -20.86 35.05
CA ALA A 511 -10.34 -19.61 35.82
C ALA A 511 -11.38 -19.56 36.96
N PRO A 512 -12.65 -20.01 36.79
CA PRO A 512 -13.64 -20.00 37.86
C PRO A 512 -13.19 -20.86 39.08
N THR A 513 -12.46 -21.95 38.88
CA THR A 513 -11.89 -22.74 39.94
C THR A 513 -10.85 -21.95 40.72
N ALA A 514 -9.96 -21.22 40.06
CA ALA A 514 -9.02 -20.32 40.72
C ALA A 514 -9.74 -19.25 41.55
N TRP A 515 -10.76 -18.65 41.00
CA TRP A 515 -11.54 -17.61 41.69
C TRP A 515 -12.27 -18.12 42.92
N ALA A 516 -12.79 -19.34 42.86
CA ALA A 516 -13.39 -19.98 44.01
C ALA A 516 -12.38 -20.24 45.16
N GLU A 517 -11.09 -20.37 44.86
CA GLU A 517 -9.98 -20.41 45.82
C GLU A 517 -9.50 -19.02 46.27
N GLY A 518 -10.11 -17.92 45.75
CA GLY A 518 -9.69 -16.54 46.02
C GLY A 518 -8.48 -16.09 45.20
N VAL A 519 -8.08 -16.86 44.19
CA VAL A 519 -6.96 -16.56 43.29
C VAL A 519 -7.48 -15.85 42.07
N THR A 520 -7.24 -14.55 41.94
CA THR A 520 -7.76 -13.69 40.88
C THR A 520 -6.69 -12.98 40.05
N GLY A 521 -5.40 -13.27 40.34
CA GLY A 521 -4.30 -12.54 39.70
C GLY A 521 -3.77 -11.35 40.50
N SER A 522 -4.28 -11.11 41.70
CA SER A 522 -3.84 -10.02 42.58
C SER A 522 -2.32 -10.06 42.85
N GLY A 523 -1.69 -8.88 42.80
CA GLY A 523 -0.25 -8.74 42.96
C GLY A 523 0.58 -8.95 41.69
N VAL A 524 -0.07 -9.19 40.55
CA VAL A 524 0.54 -9.33 39.23
C VAL A 524 0.16 -8.15 38.31
N VAL A 525 1.12 -7.67 37.54
CA VAL A 525 0.90 -6.64 36.53
C VAL A 525 1.09 -7.26 35.14
N VAL A 526 0.07 -7.12 34.30
CA VAL A 526 0.10 -7.56 32.89
C VAL A 526 0.34 -6.34 32.01
N GLY A 527 1.35 -6.39 31.17
CA GLY A 527 1.58 -5.42 30.09
C GLY A 527 0.87 -5.87 28.82
N SER A 528 0.22 -4.95 28.15
CA SER A 528 -0.34 -5.16 26.81
C SER A 528 0.40 -4.27 25.81
N SER A 529 0.91 -4.86 24.75
CA SER A 529 1.50 -4.17 23.61
C SER A 529 0.69 -4.54 22.37
N ASP A 530 -0.17 -3.63 21.91
CA ASP A 530 -1.20 -3.92 20.91
C ASP A 530 -1.69 -2.61 20.24
N SER A 531 -2.90 -2.59 19.68
CA SER A 531 -3.52 -1.40 19.07
C SER A 531 -3.95 -0.32 20.07
N GLY A 532 -3.87 -0.62 21.35
CA GLY A 532 -4.29 0.25 22.44
C GLY A 532 -5.16 -0.48 23.46
N ALA A 533 -5.83 0.28 24.32
CA ALA A 533 -6.84 -0.21 25.26
C ALA A 533 -7.84 0.91 25.60
N ASP A 534 -9.13 0.61 25.61
CA ASP A 534 -10.12 1.54 26.15
C ASP A 534 -10.08 1.52 27.68
N GLY A 535 -9.30 2.44 28.24
CA GLY A 535 -9.13 2.57 29.69
C GLY A 535 -10.40 3.02 30.43
N THR A 536 -11.45 3.42 29.71
CA THR A 536 -12.75 3.80 30.28
C THR A 536 -13.75 2.65 30.28
N HIS A 537 -13.43 1.55 29.59
CA HIS A 537 -14.30 0.38 29.51
C HIS A 537 -14.54 -0.22 30.91
N PRO A 538 -15.78 -0.55 31.30
CA PRO A 538 -16.11 -1.07 32.61
C PRO A 538 -15.27 -2.31 33.00
N ALA A 539 -14.99 -3.19 32.04
CA ALA A 539 -14.18 -4.38 32.28
C ALA A 539 -12.68 -4.09 32.55
N LEU A 540 -12.16 -2.91 32.23
CA LEU A 540 -10.72 -2.59 32.30
C LEU A 540 -10.38 -1.43 33.24
N ALA A 541 -11.32 -0.50 33.45
CA ALA A 541 -11.06 0.75 34.16
C ALA A 541 -10.57 0.54 35.60
N ALA A 542 -11.12 -0.48 36.31
CA ALA A 542 -10.90 -0.67 37.72
C ALA A 542 -9.47 -1.16 38.03
N ASN A 543 -8.81 -1.87 37.13
CA ASN A 543 -7.50 -2.48 37.35
C ASN A 543 -6.37 -1.87 36.49
N PHE A 544 -6.63 -0.73 35.80
CA PHE A 544 -5.56 0.08 35.24
C PHE A 544 -4.64 0.55 36.36
N ARG A 545 -3.35 0.26 36.27
CA ARG A 545 -2.39 0.61 37.32
C ARG A 545 -2.29 2.12 37.58
N GLY A 546 -2.49 2.94 36.54
CA GLY A 546 -2.39 4.40 36.64
C GLY A 546 -0.96 4.90 36.82
N GLY A 547 -0.85 6.25 36.90
CA GLY A 547 0.44 6.92 36.99
C GLY A 547 1.05 7.23 35.60
N PRO A 548 2.13 8.05 35.58
CA PRO A 548 2.68 8.61 34.34
C PRO A 548 3.44 7.54 33.50
N ASP A 549 3.75 6.40 34.07
CA ASP A 549 4.54 5.29 33.52
C ASP A 549 3.70 4.02 33.29
N SER A 550 2.40 4.18 33.04
CA SER A 550 1.50 3.02 32.81
C SER A 550 0.84 3.02 31.44
N TRP A 551 1.05 4.09 30.66
CA TRP A 551 0.55 4.22 29.32
C TRP A 551 1.58 4.89 28.41
N TYR A 552 1.78 4.32 27.22
CA TYR A 552 2.63 4.90 26.21
C TYR A 552 2.04 4.68 24.81
N ASP A 553 1.90 5.77 24.05
CA ASP A 553 1.37 5.73 22.68
C ASP A 553 2.33 6.46 21.72
N PRO A 554 3.27 5.73 21.10
CA PRO A 554 4.20 6.30 20.15
C PRO A 554 3.58 6.62 18.79
N TRP A 555 2.37 6.09 18.50
CA TRP A 555 1.67 6.33 17.22
C TRP A 555 0.88 7.65 17.22
N ASN A 556 0.00 7.81 18.21
CA ASN A 556 -0.97 8.90 18.23
C ASN A 556 -0.64 9.92 19.32
N GLY A 557 0.30 9.61 20.23
CA GLY A 557 0.69 10.48 21.32
C GLY A 557 -0.40 10.68 22.38
N THR A 558 -1.31 9.74 22.53
CA THR A 558 -2.35 9.82 23.57
C THR A 558 -1.73 9.70 24.96
N THR A 559 -2.25 10.48 25.92
CA THR A 559 -1.77 10.49 27.30
C THR A 559 -2.62 9.65 28.25
N GLN A 560 -3.73 9.12 27.74
CA GLN A 560 -4.64 8.22 28.43
C GLN A 560 -4.86 6.97 27.58
N PRO A 561 -5.13 5.82 28.21
CA PRO A 561 -5.42 4.61 27.50
C PRO A 561 -6.57 4.77 26.50
N THR A 562 -6.25 4.59 25.24
CA THR A 562 -7.13 4.79 24.09
C THR A 562 -6.88 3.69 23.06
N ASP A 563 -7.92 3.20 22.43
CA ASP A 563 -7.81 2.19 21.37
C ASP A 563 -8.62 2.64 20.15
N HIS A 564 -7.94 2.89 19.03
CA HIS A 564 -8.56 3.29 17.78
C HIS A 564 -8.95 2.11 16.87
N ASN A 565 -8.63 0.89 17.27
CA ASN A 565 -8.92 -0.32 16.51
C ASN A 565 -9.88 -1.29 17.23
N GLY A 566 -9.64 -1.51 18.54
CA GLY A 566 -10.42 -2.42 19.38
C GLY A 566 -9.75 -3.78 19.62
N HIS A 567 -8.76 -4.17 18.82
CA HIS A 567 -8.06 -5.44 19.00
C HIS A 567 -7.37 -5.52 20.36
N GLY A 568 -6.63 -4.48 20.76
CA GLY A 568 -5.92 -4.45 22.04
C GLY A 568 -6.86 -4.40 23.26
N THR A 569 -8.00 -3.71 23.13
CA THR A 569 -9.05 -3.74 24.17
C THR A 569 -9.57 -5.17 24.38
N HIS A 570 -9.85 -5.86 23.28
CA HIS A 570 -10.35 -7.24 23.30
C HIS A 570 -9.34 -8.21 23.95
N THR A 571 -8.09 -8.16 23.50
CA THR A 571 -7.03 -9.04 23.99
C THR A 571 -6.69 -8.78 25.46
N LEU A 572 -6.55 -7.51 25.86
CA LEU A 572 -6.29 -7.15 27.24
C LEU A 572 -7.43 -7.55 28.17
N ALA A 573 -8.69 -7.30 27.79
CA ALA A 573 -9.83 -7.68 28.59
C ALA A 573 -9.95 -9.21 28.71
N THR A 574 -9.59 -9.98 27.72
CA THR A 574 -9.50 -11.44 27.81
C THR A 574 -8.49 -11.89 28.86
N ALA A 575 -7.37 -11.17 29.05
CA ALA A 575 -6.40 -11.49 30.10
C ALA A 575 -6.86 -11.09 31.49
N VAL A 576 -7.34 -9.81 31.67
CA VAL A 576 -7.49 -9.20 32.99
C VAL A 576 -8.85 -8.52 33.21
N GLY A 577 -9.78 -8.64 32.27
CA GLY A 577 -11.06 -7.96 32.33
C GLY A 577 -11.98 -8.47 33.46
N HIS A 578 -12.76 -7.55 33.98
CA HIS A 578 -13.88 -7.87 34.88
C HIS A 578 -15.09 -8.41 34.09
N ASP A 579 -16.20 -8.59 34.78
CA ASP A 579 -17.49 -9.03 34.22
C ASP A 579 -17.46 -10.44 33.59
N GLY A 580 -16.50 -11.28 33.99
CA GLY A 580 -16.40 -12.66 33.52
C GLY A 580 -15.71 -12.86 32.19
N VAL A 581 -15.26 -11.79 31.52
CA VAL A 581 -14.59 -11.90 30.21
C VAL A 581 -13.07 -12.14 30.32
N GLY A 582 -12.47 -11.81 31.47
CA GLY A 582 -11.04 -11.94 31.71
C GLY A 582 -10.69 -13.11 32.63
N VAL A 583 -9.54 -13.74 32.37
CA VAL A 583 -9.04 -14.89 33.13
C VAL A 583 -8.57 -14.48 34.54
N ALA A 584 -7.88 -13.33 34.66
CA ALA A 584 -7.26 -12.85 35.89
C ALA A 584 -7.75 -11.45 36.29
N PRO A 585 -9.04 -11.29 36.69
CA PRO A 585 -9.66 -9.98 36.90
C PRO A 585 -9.07 -9.19 38.08
N GLY A 586 -8.28 -9.78 38.96
CA GLY A 586 -7.57 -9.09 40.05
C GLY A 586 -6.16 -8.61 39.69
N ALA A 587 -5.66 -8.91 38.49
CA ALA A 587 -4.39 -8.41 38.02
C ALA A 587 -4.49 -6.95 37.56
N GLN A 588 -3.45 -6.15 37.83
CA GLN A 588 -3.34 -4.81 37.25
C GLN A 588 -2.80 -4.86 35.82
N TRP A 589 -3.02 -3.78 35.07
CA TRP A 589 -2.47 -3.70 33.72
C TRP A 589 -1.83 -2.33 33.42
N ILE A 590 -0.89 -2.38 32.44
CA ILE A 590 -0.30 -1.24 31.76
C ILE A 590 -0.37 -1.49 30.26
N GLY A 591 -0.32 -0.43 29.45
CA GLY A 591 -0.48 -0.59 28.01
C GLY A 591 0.48 0.28 27.19
N CYS A 592 0.76 -0.20 25.98
CA CYS A 592 1.51 0.51 24.95
C CYS A 592 0.93 0.24 23.58
N VAL A 593 0.84 1.28 22.74
CA VAL A 593 0.31 1.20 21.37
C VAL A 593 1.44 0.92 20.38
N ASN A 594 1.54 -0.29 19.87
CA ASN A 594 2.51 -0.65 18.84
C ASN A 594 1.90 -0.93 17.47
N LEU A 595 0.59 -1.00 17.38
CA LEU A 595 -0.15 -1.20 16.13
C LEU A 595 -1.03 0.00 15.82
N ALA A 596 -1.01 0.43 14.58
CA ALA A 596 -2.00 1.35 14.03
C ALA A 596 -2.54 0.78 12.73
N ARG A 597 -3.86 0.84 12.54
CA ARG A 597 -4.53 0.27 11.36
C ARG A 597 -4.17 -1.21 11.14
N ASN A 598 -3.98 -1.95 12.21
CA ASN A 598 -3.55 -3.35 12.24
C ASN A 598 -2.16 -3.60 11.63
N MET A 599 -1.29 -2.61 11.66
CA MET A 599 0.10 -2.70 11.21
C MET A 599 1.05 -2.15 12.25
N GLY A 600 2.24 -2.75 12.34
CA GLY A 600 3.35 -2.29 13.12
C GLY A 600 4.59 -2.00 12.28
N SER A 601 5.70 -1.75 12.95
CA SER A 601 7.02 -1.67 12.34
C SER A 601 8.09 -1.96 13.41
N PRO A 602 9.33 -2.28 13.03
CA PRO A 602 10.40 -2.59 13.99
C PRO A 602 10.54 -1.55 15.09
N SER A 603 10.49 -0.25 14.76
CA SER A 603 10.63 0.80 15.76
C SER A 603 9.46 0.86 16.74
N TYR A 604 8.23 0.75 16.27
CA TYR A 604 7.04 0.81 17.14
C TYR A 604 6.93 -0.43 18.04
N TYR A 605 7.27 -1.61 17.53
CA TYR A 605 7.38 -2.79 18.38
C TYR A 605 8.41 -2.61 19.49
N LEU A 606 9.58 -2.09 19.14
CA LEU A 606 10.65 -1.85 20.10
C LEU A 606 10.36 -0.71 21.07
N ASP A 607 9.63 0.32 20.66
CA ASP A 607 9.15 1.37 21.55
C ASP A 607 8.35 0.78 22.71
N CYS A 608 7.39 -0.08 22.38
CA CYS A 608 6.57 -0.73 23.39
C CYS A 608 7.35 -1.77 24.21
N LEU A 609 8.20 -2.57 23.58
CA LEU A 609 9.02 -3.55 24.32
C LEU A 609 10.01 -2.85 25.27
N GLN A 610 10.59 -1.70 24.91
CA GLN A 610 11.41 -0.87 25.82
C GLN A 610 10.60 -0.33 26.98
N PHE A 611 9.41 0.20 26.70
CA PHE A 611 8.48 0.66 27.72
C PHE A 611 8.13 -0.47 28.70
N MET A 612 7.94 -1.70 28.22
CA MET A 612 7.65 -2.86 29.09
C MET A 612 8.86 -3.29 29.93
N LEU A 613 10.10 -3.10 29.46
CA LEU A 613 11.28 -3.40 30.30
C LEU A 613 11.49 -2.35 31.39
N ALA A 614 11.36 -1.08 31.06
CA ALA A 614 11.56 0.03 31.99
C ALA A 614 10.56 1.15 31.64
N PRO A 615 9.33 1.09 32.17
CA PRO A 615 8.32 2.11 31.93
C PRO A 615 8.82 3.51 32.24
N PHE A 616 8.47 4.47 31.43
CA PHE A 616 8.88 5.87 31.54
C PHE A 616 7.68 6.81 31.34
N PRO A 617 7.70 8.04 31.88
CA PRO A 617 6.60 8.98 31.70
C PRO A 617 6.48 9.44 30.24
N THR A 618 5.30 9.83 29.86
CA THR A 618 5.07 10.38 28.51
C THR A 618 6.00 11.56 28.24
N GLY A 619 6.74 11.51 27.12
CA GLY A 619 7.78 12.50 26.77
C GLY A 619 9.12 12.31 27.50
N GLY A 620 9.25 11.29 28.35
CA GLY A 620 10.50 10.93 29.00
C GLY A 620 11.50 10.29 28.05
N ASN A 621 12.75 10.31 28.42
CA ASN A 621 13.83 9.64 27.68
C ASN A 621 13.98 8.20 28.16
N PRO A 622 13.74 7.18 27.32
CA PRO A 622 13.83 5.78 27.73
C PRO A 622 15.21 5.34 28.25
N PHE A 623 16.28 6.08 27.94
CA PHE A 623 17.64 5.79 28.44
C PHE A 623 17.92 6.30 29.84
N THR A 624 17.20 7.33 30.31
CA THR A 624 17.47 8.01 31.60
C THR A 624 16.29 7.99 32.55
N ASP A 625 15.07 7.96 32.04
CA ASP A 625 13.84 8.12 32.80
C ASP A 625 13.07 6.80 32.97
N GLY A 626 13.70 5.68 32.58
CA GLY A 626 13.13 4.34 32.71
C GLY A 626 13.06 3.89 34.18
N HIS A 627 11.93 3.32 34.58
CA HIS A 627 11.65 2.77 35.90
C HIS A 627 11.57 1.23 35.84
N PRO A 628 12.69 0.51 35.87
CA PRO A 628 12.70 -0.96 35.75
C PRO A 628 11.97 -1.68 36.89
N ASP A 629 11.85 -1.06 38.07
CA ASP A 629 11.05 -1.53 39.20
C ASP A 629 9.53 -1.49 38.95
N ARG A 630 9.13 -0.75 37.91
CA ARG A 630 7.74 -0.63 37.46
C ARG A 630 7.40 -1.54 36.26
N ALA A 631 8.34 -2.36 35.81
CA ALA A 631 8.11 -3.30 34.69
C ALA A 631 6.97 -4.28 35.02
N PRO A 632 6.10 -4.64 34.05
CA PRO A 632 5.08 -5.65 34.25
C PRO A 632 5.71 -7.01 34.54
N ASN A 633 4.94 -7.92 35.09
CA ASN A 633 5.38 -9.29 35.30
C ASN A 633 5.24 -10.13 34.03
N ILE A 634 4.16 -9.92 33.30
CA ILE A 634 3.77 -10.67 32.11
C ILE A 634 3.55 -9.65 31.00
N LEU A 635 3.94 -9.99 29.79
CA LEU A 635 3.66 -9.21 28.59
C LEU A 635 2.86 -10.08 27.62
N THR A 636 1.68 -9.61 27.21
CA THR A 636 0.86 -10.23 26.17
C THR A 636 1.02 -9.48 24.86
N ASN A 637 1.37 -10.19 23.79
CA ASN A 637 1.61 -9.70 22.45
C ASN A 637 0.79 -10.52 21.44
N SER A 638 -0.34 -9.97 21.03
CA SER A 638 -1.24 -10.65 20.09
C SER A 638 -0.98 -10.22 18.65
N TRP A 639 0.29 -10.20 18.25
CA TRP A 639 0.77 -9.77 16.93
C TRP A 639 2.01 -10.57 16.51
N GLY A 640 2.31 -10.56 15.23
CA GLY A 640 3.57 -10.94 14.62
C GLY A 640 4.14 -9.79 13.80
N CYS A 641 5.45 -9.79 13.57
CA CYS A 641 6.10 -8.83 12.69
C CYS A 641 6.58 -9.51 11.41
N PRO A 642 5.76 -9.54 10.35
CA PRO A 642 6.13 -10.13 9.06
C PRO A 642 7.15 -9.26 8.32
N GLU A 643 7.70 -9.80 7.23
CA GLU A 643 8.62 -9.07 6.35
C GLU A 643 7.99 -7.80 5.77
N ALA A 644 6.69 -7.82 5.50
CA ALA A 644 5.94 -6.67 5.02
C ALA A 644 5.94 -5.47 5.99
N GLU A 645 6.12 -5.73 7.29
CA GLU A 645 6.28 -4.70 8.33
C GLU A 645 7.75 -4.35 8.60
N GLY A 646 8.69 -4.87 7.82
CA GLY A 646 10.11 -4.59 7.90
C GLY A 646 10.91 -5.51 8.81
N CYS A 647 10.32 -6.57 9.40
CA CYS A 647 11.04 -7.52 10.22
C CYS A 647 11.72 -8.62 9.42
N ASP A 648 12.88 -9.03 9.89
CA ASP A 648 13.49 -10.31 9.56
C ASP A 648 13.35 -11.31 10.75
N PRO A 649 13.67 -12.59 10.56
CA PRO A 649 13.52 -13.58 11.63
C PRO A 649 14.33 -13.32 12.90
N ALA A 650 15.26 -12.38 12.90
CA ALA A 650 16.10 -12.05 14.04
C ALA A 650 15.85 -10.66 14.66
N SER A 651 15.00 -9.85 14.02
CA SER A 651 14.83 -8.43 14.35
C SER A 651 14.50 -8.15 15.81
N LEU A 652 13.57 -8.89 16.37
CA LEU A 652 13.08 -8.69 17.74
C LEU A 652 13.71 -9.66 18.75
N ARG A 653 14.54 -10.60 18.31
CA ARG A 653 15.12 -11.64 19.19
C ARG A 653 15.87 -11.07 20.40
N PRO A 654 16.79 -10.10 20.25
CA PRO A 654 17.50 -9.55 21.41
C PRO A 654 16.55 -8.90 22.42
N ALA A 655 15.44 -8.30 21.96
CA ALA A 655 14.44 -7.69 22.81
C ALA A 655 13.68 -8.74 23.65
N ILE A 656 13.19 -9.78 23.01
CA ILE A 656 12.43 -10.83 23.68
C ILE A 656 13.34 -11.62 24.64
N ASP A 657 14.58 -11.88 24.24
CA ASP A 657 15.58 -12.52 25.11
C ASP A 657 15.91 -11.64 26.33
N ALA A 658 15.97 -10.32 26.18
CA ALA A 658 16.21 -9.38 27.28
C ALA A 658 15.03 -9.33 28.26
N LEU A 659 13.79 -9.30 27.76
CA LEU A 659 12.59 -9.35 28.60
C LEU A 659 12.52 -10.66 29.38
N ALA A 660 12.81 -11.77 28.75
CA ALA A 660 12.88 -13.07 29.41
C ALA A 660 14.02 -13.13 30.44
N ALA A 661 15.21 -12.56 30.11
CA ALA A 661 16.31 -12.43 31.07
C ALA A 661 15.95 -11.56 32.28
N ALA A 662 15.12 -10.54 32.08
CA ALA A 662 14.55 -9.72 33.16
C ALA A 662 13.47 -10.45 33.97
N GLY A 663 13.07 -11.65 33.57
CA GLY A 663 12.02 -12.43 34.23
C GLY A 663 10.60 -11.96 33.90
N ILE A 664 10.41 -11.34 32.76
CA ILE A 664 9.09 -10.98 32.22
C ILE A 664 8.62 -12.13 31.34
N ALA A 665 7.45 -12.71 31.62
CA ALA A 665 6.88 -13.75 30.78
C ALA A 665 6.29 -13.11 29.51
N VAL A 666 6.92 -13.35 28.36
CA VAL A 666 6.44 -12.84 27.07
C VAL A 666 5.57 -13.91 26.40
N VAL A 667 4.27 -13.66 26.31
CA VAL A 667 3.26 -14.55 25.73
C VAL A 667 2.86 -14.00 24.38
N VAL A 668 2.91 -14.81 23.32
CA VAL A 668 2.77 -14.35 21.95
C VAL A 668 1.83 -15.25 21.13
N ALA A 669 1.14 -14.66 20.18
CA ALA A 669 0.28 -15.39 19.25
C ALA A 669 1.10 -16.22 18.25
N ALA A 670 0.64 -17.41 17.92
CA ALA A 670 1.29 -18.28 16.94
C ALA A 670 1.14 -17.79 15.49
N GLY A 671 0.17 -16.92 15.22
CA GLY A 671 -0.22 -16.47 13.89
C GLY A 671 -1.48 -17.19 13.37
N ASN A 672 -2.05 -16.64 12.30
CA ASN A 672 -3.33 -17.09 11.75
C ASN A 672 -3.19 -17.61 10.29
N SER A 673 -2.02 -18.13 9.94
CA SER A 673 -1.69 -18.63 8.59
C SER A 673 -1.81 -20.17 8.47
N GLY A 674 -2.57 -20.81 9.38
CA GLY A 674 -2.87 -22.24 9.33
C GLY A 674 -3.72 -22.64 8.11
N PRO A 675 -4.00 -23.92 7.90
CA PRO A 675 -3.57 -25.10 8.68
C PRO A 675 -2.22 -25.70 8.24
N ARG A 676 -1.50 -25.04 7.34
CA ARG A 676 -0.24 -25.55 6.78
C ARG A 676 0.85 -25.73 7.86
N CYS A 677 1.60 -26.83 7.80
CA CYS A 677 2.81 -27.02 8.61
C CYS A 677 3.86 -25.96 8.30
N GLY A 678 4.57 -25.49 9.35
CA GLY A 678 5.60 -24.47 9.19
C GLY A 678 5.04 -23.08 8.92
N SER A 679 3.78 -22.83 9.29
CA SER A 679 3.17 -21.50 9.15
C SER A 679 3.38 -20.59 10.37
N ILE A 680 4.12 -21.02 11.40
CA ILE A 680 4.68 -20.13 12.42
C ILE A 680 5.98 -19.54 11.83
N THR A 681 5.88 -18.39 11.18
CA THR A 681 6.99 -17.74 10.45
C THR A 681 7.44 -16.46 11.12
N ASP A 682 6.51 -15.71 11.70
CA ASP A 682 6.73 -14.34 12.10
C ASP A 682 7.33 -14.23 13.52
N PRO A 683 8.35 -13.39 13.75
CA PRO A 683 8.75 -13.02 15.09
C PRO A 683 7.62 -12.26 15.81
N PRO A 684 7.47 -12.39 17.15
CA PRO A 684 8.34 -13.17 18.03
C PRO A 684 7.91 -14.62 18.25
N ALA A 685 6.90 -15.15 17.55
CA ALA A 685 6.35 -16.49 17.75
C ALA A 685 7.37 -17.62 17.55
N THR A 686 8.38 -17.39 16.72
CA THR A 686 9.46 -18.35 16.43
C THR A 686 10.52 -18.45 17.53
N TYR A 687 10.52 -17.54 18.54
CA TYR A 687 11.61 -17.46 19.51
C TYR A 687 11.40 -18.39 20.70
N ALA A 688 12.47 -19.08 21.11
CA ALA A 688 12.44 -19.99 22.24
C ALA A 688 12.16 -19.28 23.59
N SER A 689 12.53 -18.02 23.73
CA SER A 689 12.29 -17.20 24.91
C SER A 689 10.83 -16.76 25.08
N ALA A 690 10.04 -16.71 24.00
CA ALA A 690 8.61 -16.43 24.04
C ALA A 690 7.78 -17.68 24.35
N ILE A 691 6.59 -17.51 24.92
CA ILE A 691 5.56 -18.55 25.07
C ILE A 691 4.56 -18.37 23.94
N THR A 692 4.63 -19.23 22.93
CA THR A 692 3.83 -19.15 21.71
C THR A 692 2.54 -19.95 21.85
N VAL A 693 1.40 -19.30 21.57
CA VAL A 693 0.06 -19.83 21.86
C VAL A 693 -0.71 -20.10 20.57
N ALA A 694 -1.15 -21.34 20.39
CA ALA A 694 -2.08 -21.75 19.33
C ALA A 694 -3.54 -21.56 19.77
N ALA A 695 -4.46 -21.54 18.80
CA ALA A 695 -5.89 -21.36 19.02
C ALA A 695 -6.67 -22.68 18.95
N VAL A 696 -7.57 -22.89 19.91
CA VAL A 696 -8.58 -23.97 19.90
C VAL A 696 -9.99 -23.38 19.94
N ASN A 697 -10.95 -24.16 19.46
CA ASN A 697 -12.39 -23.85 19.54
C ASN A 697 -13.02 -24.37 20.85
N SER A 698 -14.32 -24.21 21.00
CA SER A 698 -15.08 -24.64 22.18
C SER A 698 -15.07 -26.16 22.41
N ASP A 699 -14.83 -26.96 21.37
CA ASP A 699 -14.71 -28.41 21.47
C ASP A 699 -13.30 -28.84 21.87
N GLY A 700 -12.36 -27.89 22.01
CA GLY A 700 -10.95 -28.13 22.30
C GLY A 700 -10.15 -28.62 21.09
N ALA A 701 -10.68 -28.49 19.88
CA ALA A 701 -9.98 -28.82 18.64
C ALA A 701 -9.19 -27.59 18.13
N VAL A 702 -8.00 -27.84 17.57
CA VAL A 702 -7.21 -26.76 16.96
C VAL A 702 -7.98 -26.17 15.78
N THR A 703 -8.00 -24.84 15.68
CA THR A 703 -8.69 -24.13 14.59
C THR A 703 -7.90 -24.20 13.29
N ASP A 704 -8.59 -24.12 12.16
CA ASP A 704 -7.93 -24.18 10.84
C ASP A 704 -7.01 -22.98 10.60
N PHE A 705 -7.34 -21.82 11.11
CA PHE A 705 -6.50 -20.63 10.97
C PHE A 705 -5.25 -20.64 11.85
N SER A 706 -5.24 -21.39 12.96
CA SER A 706 -4.09 -21.40 13.87
C SER A 706 -2.82 -21.85 13.15
N SER A 707 -1.79 -21.00 13.17
CA SER A 707 -0.48 -21.34 12.61
C SER A 707 0.15 -22.53 13.31
N ARG A 708 0.87 -23.35 12.55
CA ARG A 708 1.46 -24.59 13.00
C ARG A 708 2.98 -24.58 12.88
N GLY A 709 3.62 -25.19 13.84
CA GLY A 709 5.06 -25.34 13.85
C GLY A 709 5.57 -26.37 12.86
N SER A 710 6.88 -26.58 12.88
CA SER A 710 7.59 -27.57 12.08
C SER A 710 8.92 -27.94 12.74
N SER A 711 9.71 -28.79 12.08
CA SER A 711 11.08 -29.07 12.49
C SER A 711 11.99 -27.83 12.49
N GLU A 712 11.63 -26.78 11.76
CA GLU A 712 12.36 -25.50 11.69
C GLU A 712 12.05 -24.60 12.89
N THR A 713 10.89 -24.79 13.52
CA THR A 713 10.47 -24.11 14.75
C THR A 713 10.26 -25.11 15.88
N PRO A 714 11.32 -25.77 16.36
CA PRO A 714 11.21 -26.86 17.33
C PRO A 714 10.57 -26.38 18.65
N GLY A 715 9.56 -27.15 19.12
CA GLY A 715 8.83 -26.80 20.32
C GLY A 715 7.81 -25.69 20.20
N LYS A 716 7.45 -25.30 18.97
CA LYS A 716 6.39 -24.32 18.72
C LYS A 716 5.16 -24.97 18.04
N PRO A 717 3.95 -24.52 18.42
CA PRO A 717 3.65 -23.63 19.56
C PRO A 717 3.99 -24.28 20.90
N ASP A 718 4.15 -23.49 21.99
CA ASP A 718 4.39 -24.04 23.33
C ASP A 718 3.13 -24.69 23.92
N ILE A 719 1.97 -24.03 23.69
CA ILE A 719 0.70 -24.38 24.32
C ILE A 719 -0.46 -23.84 23.45
N ALA A 720 -1.67 -24.29 23.71
CA ALA A 720 -2.88 -23.77 23.06
C ALA A 720 -3.86 -23.18 24.08
N ALA A 721 -4.79 -22.33 23.62
CA ALA A 721 -5.86 -21.78 24.43
C ALA A 721 -7.08 -21.42 23.55
N PRO A 722 -8.27 -21.11 24.14
CA PRO A 722 -9.43 -20.67 23.40
C PRO A 722 -9.15 -19.49 22.46
N GLY A 723 -9.44 -19.63 21.18
CA GLY A 723 -9.16 -18.58 20.17
C GLY A 723 -10.22 -18.44 19.11
N GLU A 724 -11.35 -19.15 19.17
CA GLU A 724 -12.45 -19.01 18.21
C GLU A 724 -13.72 -18.58 18.94
N GLN A 725 -14.44 -17.58 18.41
CA GLN A 725 -15.65 -17.01 18.99
C GLN A 725 -15.49 -16.59 20.47
N VAL A 726 -14.34 -16.04 20.80
CA VAL A 726 -14.00 -15.54 22.14
C VAL A 726 -14.69 -14.21 22.38
N LEU A 727 -15.60 -14.16 23.36
CA LEU A 727 -16.27 -12.95 23.77
C LEU A 727 -15.39 -12.11 24.67
N SER A 728 -15.18 -10.83 24.33
CA SER A 728 -14.45 -9.89 25.16
C SER A 728 -14.87 -8.45 24.93
N ALA A 729 -14.24 -7.50 25.66
CA ALA A 729 -14.57 -6.09 25.61
C ALA A 729 -14.12 -5.44 24.29
N MET A 730 -14.88 -4.46 23.83
CA MET A 730 -14.56 -3.59 22.70
C MET A 730 -14.71 -2.11 23.11
N PRO A 731 -14.01 -1.17 22.43
CA PRO A 731 -14.14 0.24 22.73
C PRO A 731 -15.57 0.75 22.82
N GLY A 732 -15.79 1.75 23.65
CA GLY A 732 -17.14 2.34 23.84
C GLY A 732 -18.04 1.55 24.78
N GLY A 733 -17.49 0.68 25.63
CA GLY A 733 -18.25 -0.07 26.64
C GLY A 733 -19.08 -1.23 26.02
N THR A 734 -18.62 -1.77 24.90
CA THR A 734 -19.30 -2.83 24.15
C THR A 734 -18.49 -4.14 24.20
N TYR A 735 -19.08 -5.22 23.70
CA TYR A 735 -18.47 -6.55 23.67
C TYR A 735 -18.66 -7.18 22.29
N GLU A 736 -17.70 -8.01 21.87
CA GLU A 736 -17.77 -8.72 20.58
C GLU A 736 -17.07 -10.07 20.67
N LYS A 737 -17.50 -11.01 19.83
CA LYS A 737 -16.79 -12.29 19.64
C LYS A 737 -15.77 -12.13 18.52
N ALA A 738 -14.53 -12.56 18.79
CA ALA A 738 -13.44 -12.52 17.82
C ALA A 738 -12.73 -13.87 17.70
N ASP A 739 -12.10 -14.06 16.56
CA ASP A 739 -11.36 -15.26 16.18
C ASP A 739 -9.88 -14.92 15.97
N GLY A 740 -8.97 -15.74 16.44
CA GLY A 740 -7.54 -15.58 16.23
C GLY A 740 -6.69 -16.22 17.34
N THR A 741 -5.44 -16.53 17.03
CA THR A 741 -4.42 -16.81 18.05
C THR A 741 -4.18 -15.61 18.94
N SER A 742 -4.55 -14.41 18.47
CA SER A 742 -4.61 -13.18 19.26
C SER A 742 -5.53 -13.27 20.46
N MET A 743 -6.64 -14.01 20.36
CA MET A 743 -7.58 -14.23 21.44
C MET A 743 -7.10 -15.35 22.37
N ALA A 744 -6.36 -16.31 21.84
CA ALA A 744 -5.78 -17.40 22.64
C ALA A 744 -4.65 -16.93 23.56
N THR A 745 -3.80 -16.04 23.08
CA THR A 745 -2.62 -15.52 23.80
C THR A 745 -2.95 -14.95 25.19
N PRO A 746 -3.91 -14.02 25.33
CA PRO A 746 -4.24 -13.43 26.61
C PRO A 746 -4.81 -14.42 27.63
N HIS A 747 -5.44 -15.52 27.21
CA HIS A 747 -5.84 -16.58 28.13
C HIS A 747 -4.62 -17.17 28.86
N VAL A 748 -3.54 -17.43 28.12
CA VAL A 748 -2.31 -17.97 28.74
C VAL A 748 -1.66 -16.93 29.64
N ALA A 749 -1.65 -15.66 29.25
CA ALA A 749 -1.17 -14.57 30.11
C ALA A 749 -1.96 -14.50 31.41
N GLY A 750 -3.29 -14.62 31.36
CA GLY A 750 -4.16 -14.69 32.52
C GLY A 750 -3.93 -15.91 33.40
N VAL A 751 -3.74 -17.10 32.80
CA VAL A 751 -3.41 -18.32 33.54
C VAL A 751 -2.07 -18.18 34.29
N ILE A 752 -1.06 -17.57 33.66
CA ILE A 752 0.22 -17.28 34.35
C ILE A 752 -0.02 -16.27 35.47
N ALA A 753 -0.86 -15.27 35.31
CA ALA A 753 -1.20 -14.30 36.33
C ALA A 753 -1.88 -14.96 37.53
N LEU A 754 -2.81 -15.89 37.31
CA LEU A 754 -3.42 -16.69 38.36
C LEU A 754 -2.38 -17.57 39.08
N LEU A 755 -1.50 -18.25 38.32
CA LEU A 755 -0.44 -19.07 38.85
C LEU A 755 0.51 -18.26 39.74
N TRP A 756 0.96 -17.11 39.30
CA TRP A 756 1.88 -16.26 40.04
C TRP A 756 1.24 -15.54 41.23
N SER A 757 -0.08 -15.28 41.15
CA SER A 757 -0.85 -14.81 42.32
C SER A 757 -0.96 -15.89 43.41
N LYS A 758 -1.10 -17.17 43.02
CA LYS A 758 -1.15 -18.30 43.95
C LYS A 758 0.24 -18.67 44.52
N GLU A 759 1.26 -18.64 43.66
CA GLU A 759 2.64 -18.99 43.97
C GLU A 759 3.60 -17.81 43.66
N PRO A 760 3.64 -16.74 44.47
CA PRO A 760 4.44 -15.53 44.17
C PRO A 760 5.93 -15.80 44.01
N ALA A 761 6.46 -16.86 44.59
CA ALA A 761 7.86 -17.26 44.40
C ALA A 761 8.23 -17.61 42.95
N LEU A 762 7.24 -17.94 42.11
CA LEU A 762 7.43 -18.22 40.69
C LEU A 762 7.54 -16.97 39.83
N ILE A 763 7.24 -15.79 40.35
CA ILE A 763 7.36 -14.55 39.57
C ILE A 763 8.79 -14.40 39.05
N GLY A 764 8.95 -14.42 37.74
CA GLY A 764 10.24 -14.32 37.03
C GLY A 764 10.96 -15.66 36.84
N ASP A 765 10.47 -16.77 37.38
CA ASP A 765 10.96 -18.11 37.04
C ASP A 765 10.22 -18.68 35.83
N LEU A 766 10.68 -18.29 34.64
CA LEU A 766 10.04 -18.70 33.39
C LEU A 766 10.18 -20.21 33.13
N THR A 767 11.25 -20.84 33.63
CA THR A 767 11.46 -22.28 33.47
C THR A 767 10.44 -23.06 34.29
N ALA A 768 10.33 -22.76 35.57
CA ALA A 768 9.33 -23.38 36.42
C ALA A 768 7.89 -23.04 35.95
N THR A 769 7.63 -21.83 35.49
CA THR A 769 6.34 -21.42 34.93
C THR A 769 5.95 -22.30 33.75
N ARG A 770 6.86 -22.47 32.76
CA ARG A 770 6.62 -23.36 31.60
C ARG A 770 6.37 -24.81 32.03
N GLN A 771 7.12 -25.32 33.01
CA GLN A 771 6.91 -26.67 33.54
C GLN A 771 5.53 -26.82 34.17
N ARG A 772 5.07 -25.82 34.95
CA ARG A 772 3.72 -25.78 35.53
C ARG A 772 2.63 -25.76 34.49
N LEU A 773 2.76 -24.87 33.48
CA LEU A 773 1.81 -24.79 32.36
C LEU A 773 1.72 -26.13 31.61
N THR A 774 2.86 -26.71 31.23
CA THR A 774 2.92 -28.00 30.53
C THR A 774 2.30 -29.15 31.36
N ALA A 775 2.61 -29.22 32.66
CA ALA A 775 2.09 -30.25 33.53
C ALA A 775 0.57 -30.14 33.77
N ALA A 776 0.02 -28.91 33.70
CA ALA A 776 -1.40 -28.65 33.90
C ALA A 776 -2.21 -28.66 32.61
N ALA A 777 -1.54 -28.67 31.45
CA ALA A 777 -2.20 -28.63 30.15
C ALA A 777 -3.14 -29.83 29.97
N ARG A 778 -4.34 -29.53 29.44
CA ARG A 778 -5.32 -30.59 29.10
C ARG A 778 -5.10 -31.06 27.67
N PRO A 779 -5.36 -32.33 27.37
CA PRO A 779 -5.30 -32.83 26.02
C PRO A 779 -6.27 -32.04 25.13
N ALA A 780 -5.80 -31.60 23.94
CA ALA A 780 -6.67 -31.09 22.92
C ALA A 780 -7.43 -32.24 22.24
N THR A 781 -8.61 -31.93 21.74
CA THR A 781 -9.42 -32.88 20.99
C THR A 781 -8.78 -33.08 19.62
N THR A 782 -8.41 -34.29 19.25
CA THR A 782 -7.95 -34.60 17.90
C THR A 782 -9.17 -34.57 16.97
N PRO A 783 -9.11 -33.90 15.82
CA PRO A 783 -10.18 -34.00 14.83
C PRO A 783 -10.39 -35.46 14.46
N THR A 784 -11.64 -35.95 14.51
CA THR A 784 -12.01 -37.32 14.19
C THR A 784 -11.83 -37.69 12.70
N SER A 785 -11.54 -36.74 11.85
CA SER A 785 -11.16 -37.02 10.46
C SER A 785 -9.67 -37.34 10.41
N SER A 786 -9.36 -38.58 10.14
CA SER A 786 -8.03 -39.16 9.97
C SER A 786 -7.22 -38.59 8.77
N THR A 787 -7.62 -37.48 8.24
CA THR A 787 -6.94 -36.74 7.18
C THR A 787 -6.75 -35.30 7.65
N ASP A 788 -5.83 -35.09 8.59
CA ASP A 788 -5.21 -33.79 8.70
C ASP A 788 -4.47 -33.52 7.37
N SER A 789 -5.15 -32.81 6.48
CA SER A 789 -4.62 -32.43 5.15
C SER A 789 -3.36 -31.58 5.26
N SER A 790 -3.01 -31.10 6.48
CA SER A 790 -1.83 -30.27 6.74
C SER A 790 -0.52 -31.05 6.77
N GLY A 791 -0.56 -32.37 6.99
CA GLY A 791 0.65 -33.19 7.16
C GLY A 791 1.45 -32.89 8.45
N CYS A 792 0.88 -32.13 9.40
CA CYS A 792 1.51 -31.78 10.67
C CYS A 792 1.33 -32.91 11.69
N THR A 793 2.19 -33.87 11.66
CA THR A 793 2.38 -34.83 12.74
C THR A 793 3.77 -34.63 13.30
N PRO A 794 3.95 -34.51 14.61
CA PRO A 794 3.06 -34.83 15.74
C PRO A 794 2.18 -33.65 16.19
N SER A 795 1.20 -33.90 17.08
CA SER A 795 0.30 -32.93 17.70
C SER A 795 1.04 -31.78 18.41
N ALA A 796 2.30 -32.00 18.81
CA ALA A 796 3.16 -30.95 19.36
C ALA A 796 3.36 -29.75 18.46
N TYR A 797 3.24 -29.90 17.14
CA TYR A 797 3.32 -28.79 16.17
C TYR A 797 1.99 -28.07 15.98
N THR A 798 0.90 -28.57 16.55
CA THR A 798 -0.43 -27.97 16.39
C THR A 798 -0.91 -27.28 17.67
N VAL A 799 -0.71 -27.89 18.83
CA VAL A 799 -1.22 -27.43 20.13
C VAL A 799 -0.16 -27.41 21.23
N GLY A 800 1.08 -27.72 20.90
CA GLY A 800 2.17 -27.83 21.89
C GLY A 800 1.90 -28.85 23.01
N ALA A 801 1.97 -28.39 24.24
CA ALA A 801 1.69 -29.22 25.41
C ALA A 801 0.21 -29.60 25.60
N GLY A 802 -0.70 -28.93 24.87
CA GLY A 802 -2.15 -29.05 25.04
C GLY A 802 -2.80 -27.72 25.39
N ILE A 803 -4.03 -27.77 25.90
CA ILE A 803 -4.82 -26.57 26.24
C ILE A 803 -4.40 -26.07 27.63
N ALA A 804 -4.03 -24.81 27.74
CA ALA A 804 -3.67 -24.15 28.99
C ALA A 804 -4.80 -24.25 30.00
N HIS A 805 -4.43 -24.64 31.23
CA HIS A 805 -5.41 -24.78 32.28
C HIS A 805 -4.77 -24.42 33.63
N PHE A 806 -5.51 -23.75 34.49
CA PHE A 806 -5.06 -23.43 35.85
C PHE A 806 -4.90 -24.73 36.63
N PRO A 807 -3.73 -24.99 37.26
CA PRO A 807 -3.48 -26.23 37.97
C PRO A 807 -4.29 -26.33 39.24
N LEU A 808 -5.10 -27.38 39.36
CA LEU A 808 -5.94 -27.68 40.53
C LEU A 808 -5.15 -28.22 41.75
N THR A 809 -3.94 -28.76 41.51
CA THR A 809 -3.09 -29.33 42.58
C THR A 809 -1.61 -29.11 42.25
N PRO A 810 -0.76 -28.84 43.24
CA PRO A 810 0.68 -28.95 43.05
C PRO A 810 0.98 -30.39 42.59
N SER A 811 1.67 -30.55 41.46
CA SER A 811 2.24 -31.87 41.15
C SER A 811 3.11 -32.33 42.31
N ARG A 812 2.71 -33.40 42.95
CA ARG A 812 3.51 -34.04 44.01
C ARG A 812 4.88 -34.53 43.51
#